data_e8fe5d7b3ddbbfb95a1fbbfc806d8e07
#
_entry.id   e8fe5d7b3ddbbfb95a1fbbfc806d8e07
#
_cell.length_a   1.000
_cell.length_b   1.000
_cell.length_c   1.000
_cell.angle_alpha   90.00
_cell.angle_beta   90.00
_cell.angle_gamma   90.00
#
_symmetry.space_group_name_H-M   'P 1'
#
loop_
_entity.id
_entity.type
_entity.pdbx_description
1 polymer ?
#
loop_
_entity_poly.entity_id
_entity_poly.type
_entity_poly.pdbx_seq_one_letter_code
_entity_poly.pdbx_strand_id
1 'polypeptide(L)'
;MGTHKYNNKILDVRKDRLDLRDRAYMPILKYLPKSYPDFDNIELIIKCYKFTDMILDQGRDGACTGYALATVINYLFWKKLISENYEEFLENPLGFNIKKVSPKMLFNLARIYDEWDGEDYEGSSCRGAMKGWHKHGVCQEKLWEFSRDEPKDGWQLDAIEQPLGAYYRVNKDSIVDMQSAICEVGAIYVSANIHDGWWELKDIEKRDIKDVNIDVPYIPYHSFPVGSHAFVIVGYTRYGFIIQNSWGVGWGNSGFAILSYKDWLEHGMDAWVAVVGVPIDIDISPDTYSNLSLNVKCNEVIEGTKTIKKALTYKYSNPELRPTSEEVAYKHTLVINNYGRAKHTVIYTSSVDKSTRIISYDNIKKYMESKSGDKRVVIYALGGFKDEKEYISKIRVMIPYFLKNGIYPIFLIWQDSYVEAIINSINDEYGDIEIKTHDERDALNRAIENYARKISTRAIWSEIKEKSNNANKKRIFGFKEGTRVPVSGALYVLTNNLEKLQKEDGFEFDINVIAHSAGSQLIATSWLKELAKRGMRLNSMHLLSPTISIQDCNIYIKYAIEKSVLKMSDIYIYMLDRDIELSDNVGKYGKSILYLISRALDHLHKTPLLGLQDSWIIENTEREDGVFNTQQLNQVKKWFNRAINSDDICNLYFMTKEDNIQLKRSLNNDFVKLSNQNLDSSIFILDRILKYITTGSVDGELKYPIENLC
;
A
#
# COMPACT_ATOMS: atom_id res chain seq x y z
N MET A 1 8.30 4.89 -22.70
CA MET A 1 7.91 6.26 -23.09
C MET A 1 8.36 7.18 -21.96
N GLY A 2 9.16 8.24 -22.23
CA GLY A 2 9.62 9.23 -21.26
C GLY A 2 8.48 10.12 -20.86
N THR A 3 8.55 10.78 -19.70
CA THR A 3 7.63 11.83 -19.30
C THR A 3 7.33 12.71 -20.50
N HIS A 4 6.12 12.64 -21.03
CA HIS A 4 5.74 13.45 -22.20
C HIS A 4 5.69 14.92 -21.80
N LYS A 5 6.78 15.65 -22.09
CA LYS A 5 6.84 17.10 -21.94
C LYS A 5 6.59 17.75 -23.27
N TYR A 6 5.51 18.46 -23.36
CA TYR A 6 5.15 19.25 -24.53
C TYR A 6 4.75 20.67 -24.10
N ASN A 7 5.33 21.69 -24.76
CA ASN A 7 5.08 23.10 -24.44
C ASN A 7 5.12 23.43 -22.93
N ASN A 8 6.15 22.94 -22.22
CA ASN A 8 6.32 23.07 -20.76
C ASN A 8 5.24 22.43 -19.89
N LYS A 9 4.41 21.53 -20.40
CA LYS A 9 3.44 20.76 -19.66
C LYS A 9 3.86 19.29 -19.63
N ILE A 10 3.59 18.60 -18.53
CA ILE A 10 3.72 17.14 -18.41
C ILE A 10 2.35 16.56 -18.76
N LEU A 11 2.31 15.75 -19.81
CA LEU A 11 1.10 15.17 -20.39
C LEU A 11 1.14 13.64 -20.28
N ASP A 12 0.91 13.12 -19.09
CA ASP A 12 1.19 11.71 -18.77
C ASP A 12 0.06 11.07 -17.97
N VAL A 13 -1.19 11.28 -18.38
CA VAL A 13 -2.35 10.58 -17.82
C VAL A 13 -2.42 9.18 -18.41
N ARG A 14 -2.70 8.18 -17.59
CA ARG A 14 -2.91 6.81 -18.03
C ARG A 14 -4.40 6.51 -18.14
N LYS A 15 -4.77 5.82 -19.24
CA LYS A 15 -6.11 5.28 -19.40
C LYS A 15 -6.40 4.25 -18.31
N ASP A 16 -7.60 4.32 -17.73
CA ASP A 16 -8.04 3.35 -16.72
C ASP A 16 -8.11 1.93 -17.31
N ARG A 17 -7.59 0.95 -16.59
CA ARG A 17 -7.71 -0.46 -16.97
C ARG A 17 -9.17 -0.93 -16.83
N LEU A 18 -9.55 -1.98 -17.54
CA LEU A 18 -10.87 -2.58 -17.35
C LEU A 18 -10.98 -3.16 -15.93
N ASP A 19 -11.98 -2.69 -15.18
CA ASP A 19 -12.33 -3.22 -13.86
C ASP A 19 -13.83 -3.52 -13.84
N LEU A 20 -14.18 -4.80 -13.69
CA LEU A 20 -15.58 -5.25 -13.69
C LEU A 20 -16.38 -4.76 -12.48
N ARG A 21 -15.73 -4.16 -11.49
CA ARG A 21 -16.38 -3.53 -10.32
C ARG A 21 -16.80 -2.09 -10.58
N ASP A 22 -16.40 -1.49 -11.71
CA ASP A 22 -16.85 -0.15 -12.08
C ASP A 22 -18.36 -0.16 -12.28
N ARG A 23 -19.03 0.75 -11.60
CA ARG A 23 -20.46 0.96 -11.78
C ARG A 23 -20.66 1.81 -13.03
N ALA A 24 -21.44 1.32 -13.99
CA ALA A 24 -21.82 2.10 -15.16
C ALA A 24 -22.83 3.17 -14.79
N TYR A 25 -22.66 4.38 -15.33
CA TYR A 25 -23.70 5.40 -15.31
C TYR A 25 -24.84 4.96 -16.22
N MET A 26 -26.07 5.00 -15.73
CA MET A 26 -27.29 4.69 -16.48
C MET A 26 -28.10 5.96 -16.62
N PRO A 27 -28.16 6.57 -17.82
CA PRO A 27 -28.90 7.81 -18.03
C PRO A 27 -30.40 7.62 -17.78
N ILE A 28 -30.99 8.61 -17.11
CA ILE A 28 -32.45 8.67 -16.96
C ILE A 28 -33.06 9.13 -18.31
N LEU A 29 -34.07 8.43 -18.77
CA LEU A 29 -34.80 8.81 -19.99
C LEU A 29 -35.53 10.14 -19.75
N LYS A 30 -34.99 11.22 -20.30
CA LYS A 30 -35.58 12.56 -20.26
C LYS A 30 -35.24 13.33 -21.54
N TYR A 31 -35.99 14.36 -21.80
CA TYR A 31 -35.66 15.29 -22.88
C TYR A 31 -34.42 16.10 -22.53
N LEU A 32 -33.42 16.09 -23.39
CA LEU A 32 -32.20 16.87 -23.22
C LEU A 32 -32.37 18.25 -23.87
N PRO A 33 -31.92 19.33 -23.21
CA PRO A 33 -31.86 20.66 -23.80
C PRO A 33 -30.88 20.71 -24.97
N LYS A 34 -31.04 21.67 -25.87
CA LYS A 34 -30.13 21.86 -27.03
C LYS A 34 -28.71 22.21 -26.64
N SER A 35 -28.56 22.84 -25.49
CA SER A 35 -27.26 23.20 -24.86
C SER A 35 -27.39 23.16 -23.34
N TYR A 36 -26.28 22.99 -22.64
CA TYR A 36 -26.21 23.02 -21.18
C TYR A 36 -24.84 23.55 -20.72
N PRO A 37 -24.77 24.45 -19.72
CA PRO A 37 -25.90 25.30 -19.32
C PRO A 37 -26.38 26.16 -20.50
N ASP A 38 -27.46 26.89 -20.35
CA ASP A 38 -27.80 27.85 -21.39
C ASP A 38 -26.72 28.95 -21.44
N PHE A 39 -26.67 29.65 -22.58
CA PHE A 39 -25.50 30.50 -22.89
C PHE A 39 -25.28 31.64 -21.88
N ASP A 40 -26.35 32.25 -21.39
CA ASP A 40 -26.27 33.32 -20.40
C ASP A 40 -25.64 32.82 -19.08
N ASN A 41 -25.95 31.57 -18.72
CA ASN A 41 -25.41 30.94 -17.53
C ASN A 41 -23.93 30.58 -17.65
N ILE A 42 -23.41 30.19 -18.81
CA ILE A 42 -21.97 29.89 -18.94
C ILE A 42 -21.11 31.14 -18.76
N GLU A 43 -21.53 32.30 -19.28
CA GLU A 43 -20.84 33.57 -19.06
C GLU A 43 -20.82 33.96 -17.57
N LEU A 44 -21.96 33.78 -16.89
CA LEU A 44 -22.05 34.00 -15.45
C LEU A 44 -21.14 33.06 -14.68
N ILE A 45 -21.08 31.77 -15.03
CA ILE A 45 -20.17 30.79 -14.42
C ILE A 45 -18.72 31.23 -14.58
N ILE A 46 -18.29 31.61 -15.79
CA ILE A 46 -16.93 32.08 -16.07
C ILE A 46 -16.61 33.31 -15.22
N LYS A 47 -17.52 34.27 -15.13
CA LYS A 47 -17.36 35.48 -14.36
C LYS A 47 -17.25 35.19 -12.86
N CYS A 48 -18.13 34.36 -12.31
CA CYS A 48 -18.08 33.94 -10.90
C CYS A 48 -16.79 33.20 -10.58
N TYR A 49 -16.36 32.27 -11.44
CA TYR A 49 -15.14 31.49 -11.24
C TYR A 49 -13.90 32.33 -11.25
N LYS A 50 -13.82 33.32 -12.14
CA LYS A 50 -12.74 34.30 -12.16
C LYS A 50 -12.66 35.10 -10.86
N PHE A 51 -13.83 35.56 -10.39
CA PHE A 51 -13.93 36.38 -9.20
C PHE A 51 -13.58 35.59 -7.93
N THR A 52 -14.01 34.33 -7.85
CA THR A 52 -13.81 33.44 -6.71
C THR A 52 -12.56 32.56 -6.79
N ASP A 53 -11.70 32.82 -7.78
CA ASP A 53 -10.43 32.08 -8.00
C ASP A 53 -10.63 30.54 -8.14
N MET A 54 -11.70 30.14 -8.82
CA MET A 54 -12.02 28.71 -9.06
C MET A 54 -11.39 28.17 -10.34
N ILE A 55 -10.62 28.95 -11.07
CA ILE A 55 -9.90 28.54 -12.26
C ILE A 55 -8.48 28.15 -11.85
N LEU A 56 -8.24 26.84 -11.79
CA LEU A 56 -7.00 26.30 -11.26
C LEU A 56 -5.86 26.32 -12.30
N ASP A 57 -4.62 26.39 -11.82
CA ASP A 57 -3.42 26.29 -12.64
C ASP A 57 -2.45 25.26 -12.06
N GLN A 58 -2.24 24.15 -12.77
CA GLN A 58 -1.30 23.09 -12.40
C GLN A 58 0.17 23.45 -12.70
N GLY A 59 0.42 24.58 -13.36
CA GLY A 59 1.77 24.97 -13.76
C GLY A 59 2.40 23.97 -14.73
N ARG A 60 3.58 23.44 -14.36
CA ARG A 60 4.36 22.47 -15.15
C ARG A 60 4.25 21.04 -14.66
N ASP A 61 3.55 20.80 -13.56
CA ASP A 61 3.47 19.47 -12.91
C ASP A 61 2.51 18.53 -13.64
N GLY A 62 2.81 17.24 -13.59
CA GLY A 62 1.97 16.17 -14.14
C GLY A 62 0.70 15.86 -13.31
N ALA A 63 0.21 16.84 -12.55
CA ALA A 63 -0.86 16.68 -11.57
C ALA A 63 -2.28 16.93 -12.11
N CYS A 64 -2.48 16.92 -13.42
CA CYS A 64 -3.76 17.24 -14.05
C CYS A 64 -4.94 16.40 -13.52
N THR A 65 -4.73 15.14 -13.16
CA THR A 65 -5.77 14.29 -12.54
C THR A 65 -6.26 14.86 -11.22
N GLY A 66 -5.36 15.31 -10.34
CA GLY A 66 -5.72 15.95 -9.08
C GLY A 66 -6.41 17.29 -9.27
N TYR A 67 -5.91 18.11 -10.19
CA TYR A 67 -6.50 19.43 -10.51
C TYR A 67 -7.87 19.32 -11.16
N ALA A 68 -8.04 18.42 -12.14
CA ALA A 68 -9.32 18.22 -12.79
C ALA A 68 -10.37 17.67 -11.79
N LEU A 69 -10.00 16.72 -10.94
CA LEU A 69 -10.93 16.23 -9.91
C LEU A 69 -11.27 17.30 -8.87
N ALA A 70 -10.30 18.12 -8.45
CA ALA A 70 -10.55 19.27 -7.57
C ALA A 70 -11.53 20.26 -8.20
N THR A 71 -11.39 20.52 -9.51
CA THR A 71 -12.33 21.35 -10.27
C THR A 71 -13.73 20.79 -10.24
N VAL A 72 -13.92 19.47 -10.45
CA VAL A 72 -15.24 18.81 -10.34
C VAL A 72 -15.84 19.00 -8.96
N ILE A 73 -15.06 18.72 -7.90
CA ILE A 73 -15.55 18.81 -6.51
C ILE A 73 -15.92 20.26 -6.17
N ASN A 74 -15.08 21.21 -6.52
CA ASN A 74 -15.35 22.64 -6.31
C ASN A 74 -16.62 23.08 -7.06
N TYR A 75 -16.82 22.61 -8.30
CA TYR A 75 -18.04 22.87 -9.05
C TYR A 75 -19.29 22.31 -8.36
N LEU A 76 -19.21 21.07 -7.88
CA LEU A 76 -20.35 20.43 -7.20
C LEU A 76 -20.71 21.16 -5.89
N PHE A 77 -19.71 21.60 -5.12
CA PHE A 77 -19.94 22.40 -3.91
C PHE A 77 -20.55 23.76 -4.23
N TRP A 78 -20.02 24.44 -5.26
CA TRP A 78 -20.55 25.73 -5.69
C TRP A 78 -22.00 25.59 -6.19
N LYS A 79 -22.29 24.56 -7.01
CA LYS A 79 -23.64 24.27 -7.50
C LYS A 79 -24.61 23.99 -6.34
N LYS A 80 -24.19 23.22 -5.35
CA LYS A 80 -24.99 22.95 -4.13
C LYS A 80 -25.27 24.24 -3.36
N LEU A 81 -24.25 25.04 -3.11
CA LEU A 81 -24.37 26.30 -2.40
C LEU A 81 -25.36 27.25 -3.06
N ILE A 82 -25.30 27.37 -4.39
CA ILE A 82 -26.25 28.17 -5.16
C ILE A 82 -27.66 27.59 -5.08
N SER A 83 -27.82 26.27 -5.19
CA SER A 83 -29.16 25.65 -5.15
C SER A 83 -29.84 25.82 -3.77
N GLU A 84 -29.06 25.90 -2.70
CA GLU A 84 -29.55 26.13 -1.35
C GLU A 84 -29.86 27.61 -1.04
N ASN A 85 -29.28 28.56 -1.82
CA ASN A 85 -29.37 30.00 -1.60
C ASN A 85 -29.68 30.76 -2.91
N TYR A 86 -30.61 30.24 -3.71
CA TYR A 86 -30.82 30.70 -5.09
C TYR A 86 -31.24 32.18 -5.18
N GLU A 87 -32.12 32.62 -4.32
CA GLU A 87 -32.60 34.04 -4.31
C GLU A 87 -31.46 34.99 -3.99
N GLU A 88 -30.64 34.68 -3.00
CA GLU A 88 -29.46 35.49 -2.64
C GLU A 88 -28.39 35.46 -3.73
N PHE A 89 -28.23 34.32 -4.42
CA PHE A 89 -27.32 34.24 -5.57
C PHE A 89 -27.77 35.15 -6.71
N LEU A 90 -29.05 35.27 -6.98
CA LEU A 90 -29.55 36.18 -8.01
C LEU A 90 -29.25 37.66 -7.68
N GLU A 91 -29.30 38.03 -6.42
CA GLU A 91 -28.98 39.38 -5.96
C GLU A 91 -27.49 39.70 -5.96
N ASN A 92 -26.66 38.73 -5.55
CA ASN A 92 -25.19 38.90 -5.46
C ASN A 92 -24.40 37.64 -5.92
N PRO A 93 -24.37 37.33 -7.23
CA PRO A 93 -23.70 36.13 -7.73
C PRO A 93 -22.22 36.03 -7.39
N LEU A 94 -21.53 37.15 -7.19
CA LEU A 94 -20.10 37.19 -6.90
C LEU A 94 -19.79 37.00 -5.40
N GLY A 95 -20.79 37.01 -4.54
CA GLY A 95 -20.64 36.79 -3.10
C GLY A 95 -20.49 35.31 -2.70
N PHE A 96 -20.80 34.39 -3.62
CA PHE A 96 -20.82 32.95 -3.32
C PHE A 96 -19.45 32.32 -3.52
N ASN A 97 -18.74 32.16 -2.44
CA ASN A 97 -17.42 31.53 -2.44
C ASN A 97 -17.45 30.19 -1.68
N ILE A 98 -16.68 29.23 -2.16
CA ILE A 98 -16.52 27.92 -1.55
C ILE A 98 -15.13 27.75 -0.93
N LYS A 99 -15.02 26.80 -0.02
CA LYS A 99 -13.72 26.34 0.47
C LYS A 99 -13.17 25.33 -0.55
N LYS A 100 -12.22 25.77 -1.37
CA LYS A 100 -11.61 24.95 -2.41
C LYS A 100 -10.90 23.74 -1.81
N VAL A 101 -11.01 22.60 -2.49
CA VAL A 101 -10.35 21.36 -2.07
C VAL A 101 -8.93 21.27 -2.61
N SER A 102 -8.08 20.46 -1.98
CA SER A 102 -6.67 20.31 -2.29
C SER A 102 -6.42 19.45 -3.55
N PRO A 103 -5.94 20.05 -4.67
CA PRO A 103 -5.48 19.25 -5.81
C PRO A 103 -4.27 18.37 -5.47
N LYS A 104 -3.42 18.83 -4.54
CA LYS A 104 -2.23 18.11 -4.08
C LYS A 104 -2.59 16.78 -3.43
N MET A 105 -3.55 16.80 -2.51
CA MET A 105 -4.04 15.57 -1.85
C MET A 105 -4.59 14.59 -2.87
N LEU A 106 -5.47 15.05 -3.77
CA LEU A 106 -6.09 14.21 -4.79
C LEU A 106 -5.05 13.60 -5.74
N PHE A 107 -4.05 14.36 -6.16
CA PHE A 107 -2.97 13.87 -7.01
C PHE A 107 -2.09 12.84 -6.30
N ASN A 108 -1.69 13.10 -5.06
CA ASN A 108 -0.89 12.15 -4.29
C ASN A 108 -1.64 10.83 -4.06
N LEU A 109 -2.93 10.90 -3.73
CA LEU A 109 -3.78 9.72 -3.61
C LEU A 109 -3.98 9.00 -4.94
N ALA A 110 -4.13 9.74 -6.06
CA ALA A 110 -4.18 9.14 -7.39
C ALA A 110 -2.93 8.32 -7.70
N ARG A 111 -1.77 8.77 -7.27
CA ARG A 111 -0.49 8.04 -7.40
C ARG A 111 -0.44 6.78 -6.53
N ILE A 112 -1.02 6.81 -5.33
CA ILE A 112 -1.06 5.65 -4.42
C ILE A 112 -2.01 4.57 -4.94
N TYR A 113 -3.17 4.97 -5.48
CA TYR A 113 -4.19 4.06 -5.99
C TYR A 113 -4.11 3.81 -7.50
N ASP A 114 -2.96 4.15 -8.07
CA ASP A 114 -2.71 3.96 -9.49
C ASP A 114 -2.67 2.48 -9.87
N GLU A 115 -3.17 2.16 -11.06
CA GLU A 115 -3.30 0.80 -11.56
C GLU A 115 -2.09 0.36 -12.42
N TRP A 116 -1.15 1.26 -12.64
CA TRP A 116 0.05 1.06 -13.43
C TRP A 116 1.27 0.79 -12.57
N ASP A 117 1.12 -0.16 -11.65
CA ASP A 117 2.14 -0.56 -10.69
C ASP A 117 3.46 -0.92 -11.40
N GLY A 118 4.55 -0.35 -10.93
CA GLY A 118 5.88 -0.62 -11.48
C GLY A 118 6.28 0.23 -12.68
N GLU A 119 5.38 1.06 -13.22
CA GLU A 119 5.74 2.09 -14.18
C GLU A 119 6.20 3.36 -13.47
N ASP A 120 7.38 3.84 -13.81
CA ASP A 120 7.91 5.10 -13.31
C ASP A 120 7.53 6.22 -14.28
N TYR A 121 6.41 6.89 -14.02
CA TYR A 121 5.90 8.01 -14.80
C TYR A 121 5.41 9.13 -13.87
N GLU A 122 5.29 10.36 -14.36
CA GLU A 122 4.97 11.52 -13.52
C GLU A 122 3.46 11.79 -13.39
N GLY A 123 2.62 11.15 -14.18
CA GLY A 123 1.17 11.26 -14.15
C GLY A 123 0.47 10.28 -13.19
N SER A 124 -0.83 10.08 -13.41
CA SER A 124 -1.68 9.10 -12.74
C SER A 124 -2.94 8.80 -13.55
N SER A 125 -3.84 7.98 -13.04
CA SER A 125 -5.11 7.63 -13.68
C SER A 125 -6.31 8.34 -13.04
N CYS A 126 -7.39 8.51 -13.80
CA CYS A 126 -8.63 9.09 -13.28
C CYS A 126 -9.27 8.23 -12.20
N ARG A 127 -9.31 6.90 -12.39
CA ARG A 127 -9.82 5.98 -11.38
C ARG A 127 -8.98 6.00 -10.10
N GLY A 128 -7.67 6.14 -10.21
CA GLY A 128 -6.78 6.29 -9.04
C GLY A 128 -7.18 7.49 -8.18
N ALA A 129 -7.46 8.65 -8.80
CA ALA A 129 -7.93 9.84 -8.11
C ALA A 129 -9.31 9.62 -7.45
N MET A 130 -10.26 9.00 -8.16
CA MET A 130 -11.59 8.67 -7.62
C MET A 130 -11.51 7.70 -6.44
N LYS A 131 -10.68 6.66 -6.53
CA LYS A 131 -10.42 5.72 -5.42
C LYS A 131 -9.81 6.44 -4.21
N GLY A 132 -8.88 7.37 -4.44
CA GLY A 132 -8.28 8.18 -3.40
C GLY A 132 -9.32 9.00 -2.64
N TRP A 133 -10.15 9.76 -3.36
CA TRP A 133 -11.23 10.54 -2.77
C TRP A 133 -12.25 9.66 -2.03
N HIS A 134 -12.65 8.52 -2.62
CA HIS A 134 -13.59 7.58 -1.99
C HIS A 134 -13.10 7.04 -0.64
N LYS A 135 -11.79 6.79 -0.52
CA LYS A 135 -11.23 6.17 0.69
C LYS A 135 -10.85 7.16 1.78
N HIS A 136 -10.49 8.39 1.42
CA HIS A 136 -9.89 9.34 2.35
C HIS A 136 -10.65 10.65 2.47
N GLY A 137 -11.67 10.89 1.63
CA GLY A 137 -12.23 12.22 1.48
C GLY A 137 -11.24 13.17 0.81
N VAL A 138 -11.45 14.48 0.96
CA VAL A 138 -10.54 15.50 0.45
C VAL A 138 -10.51 16.72 1.37
N CYS A 139 -9.32 17.15 1.78
CA CYS A 139 -9.18 18.35 2.63
C CYS A 139 -9.20 19.65 1.81
N GLN A 140 -9.44 20.75 2.51
CA GLN A 140 -9.35 22.09 1.93
C GLN A 140 -7.92 22.40 1.45
N GLU A 141 -7.80 23.15 0.35
CA GLU A 141 -6.52 23.57 -0.24
C GLU A 141 -5.60 24.29 0.77
N LYS A 142 -6.18 25.13 1.65
CA LYS A 142 -5.40 25.85 2.70
C LYS A 142 -4.68 24.94 3.69
N LEU A 143 -5.12 23.67 3.83
CA LEU A 143 -4.50 22.67 4.70
C LEU A 143 -3.42 21.88 3.97
N TRP A 144 -3.56 21.75 2.66
CA TRP A 144 -2.56 21.11 1.83
C TRP A 144 -2.41 21.80 0.47
N GLU A 145 -1.68 22.89 0.50
CA GLU A 145 -1.34 23.67 -0.69
C GLU A 145 -0.41 22.88 -1.61
N PHE A 146 -0.50 23.10 -2.92
CA PHE A 146 0.31 22.35 -3.89
C PHE A 146 1.82 22.58 -3.71
N SER A 147 2.22 23.75 -3.27
CA SER A 147 3.61 24.13 -2.98
C SER A 147 4.22 23.42 -1.78
N ARG A 148 3.42 22.78 -0.93
CA ARG A 148 3.88 22.12 0.29
C ARG A 148 3.99 20.61 0.09
N ASP A 149 5.11 20.05 0.47
CA ASP A 149 5.28 18.59 0.47
C ASP A 149 4.44 17.93 1.57
N GLU A 150 4.42 18.49 2.79
CA GLU A 150 3.63 17.99 3.91
C GLU A 150 2.39 18.86 4.17
N PRO A 151 1.24 18.24 4.49
CA PRO A 151 0.03 18.96 4.88
C PRO A 151 0.17 19.62 6.26
N LYS A 152 -0.69 20.59 6.56
CA LYS A 152 -0.85 21.17 7.90
C LYS A 152 -1.62 20.21 8.80
N ASP A 153 -1.42 20.31 10.12
CA ASP A 153 -2.17 19.52 11.09
C ASP A 153 -3.69 19.67 10.90
N GLY A 154 -4.43 18.59 11.14
CA GLY A 154 -5.89 18.55 11.01
C GLY A 154 -6.42 18.29 9.60
N TRP A 155 -5.56 18.09 8.60
CA TRP A 155 -6.00 17.80 7.23
C TRP A 155 -6.85 16.53 7.11
N GLN A 156 -6.57 15.49 7.91
CA GLN A 156 -7.33 14.24 7.90
C GLN A 156 -8.78 14.45 8.39
N LEU A 157 -8.94 15.22 9.48
CA LEU A 157 -10.26 15.54 10.04
C LEU A 157 -11.08 16.39 9.06
N ASP A 158 -10.45 17.34 8.40
CA ASP A 158 -11.10 18.14 7.35
C ASP A 158 -11.45 17.30 6.12
N ALA A 159 -10.61 16.33 5.75
CA ALA A 159 -10.83 15.50 4.57
C ALA A 159 -12.07 14.59 4.69
N ILE A 160 -12.31 14.02 5.86
CA ILE A 160 -13.48 13.13 6.08
C ILE A 160 -14.81 13.90 6.11
N GLU A 161 -14.79 15.22 6.33
CA GLU A 161 -15.97 16.08 6.20
C GLU A 161 -16.41 16.27 4.75
N GLN A 162 -15.59 15.87 3.78
CA GLN A 162 -15.84 16.02 2.35
C GLN A 162 -15.70 14.66 1.62
N PRO A 163 -16.55 13.66 1.96
CA PRO A 163 -16.47 12.33 1.40
C PRO A 163 -17.04 12.28 -0.01
N LEU A 164 -16.58 11.29 -0.79
CA LEU A 164 -17.24 10.87 -2.02
C LEU A 164 -18.41 9.93 -1.66
N GLY A 165 -19.62 10.25 -2.13
CA GLY A 165 -20.80 9.40 -1.94
C GLY A 165 -20.79 8.21 -2.91
N ALA A 166 -20.85 8.50 -4.20
CA ALA A 166 -20.82 7.48 -5.25
C ALA A 166 -20.16 8.03 -6.51
N TYR A 167 -19.61 7.12 -7.31
CA TYR A 167 -19.07 7.47 -8.64
C TYR A 167 -19.40 6.38 -9.66
N TYR A 168 -19.58 6.81 -10.89
CA TYR A 168 -20.02 5.96 -12.00
C TYR A 168 -19.19 6.27 -13.24
N ARG A 169 -18.86 5.22 -13.98
CA ARG A 169 -18.21 5.34 -15.28
C ARG A 169 -19.25 5.67 -16.36
N VAL A 170 -19.06 6.77 -17.06
CA VAL A 170 -19.92 7.17 -18.19
C VAL A 170 -19.40 6.50 -19.47
N ASN A 171 -20.32 6.04 -20.31
CA ASN A 171 -19.94 5.54 -21.62
C ASN A 171 -19.44 6.69 -22.50
N LYS A 172 -18.12 6.82 -22.60
CA LYS A 172 -17.46 7.90 -23.34
C LYS A 172 -17.75 7.92 -24.84
N ASP A 173 -18.12 6.76 -25.40
CA ASP A 173 -18.40 6.61 -26.83
C ASP A 173 -19.89 6.97 -27.17
N SER A 174 -20.71 7.24 -26.15
CA SER A 174 -22.09 7.71 -26.30
C SER A 174 -22.21 9.19 -25.95
N ILE A 175 -22.28 10.04 -26.96
CA ILE A 175 -22.45 11.49 -26.74
C ILE A 175 -23.73 11.78 -25.94
N VAL A 176 -24.80 11.03 -26.15
CA VAL A 176 -26.08 11.20 -25.43
C VAL A 176 -25.93 10.88 -23.94
N ASP A 177 -25.20 9.80 -23.61
CA ASP A 177 -24.93 9.46 -22.19
C ASP A 177 -24.09 10.55 -21.51
N MET A 178 -23.08 11.08 -22.22
CA MET A 178 -22.27 12.20 -21.75
C MET A 178 -23.13 13.45 -21.51
N GLN A 179 -24.00 13.81 -22.47
CA GLN A 179 -24.94 14.95 -22.34
C GLN A 179 -25.92 14.74 -21.19
N SER A 180 -26.46 13.54 -21.04
CA SER A 180 -27.36 13.19 -19.91
C SER A 180 -26.64 13.35 -18.57
N ALA A 181 -25.42 12.84 -18.47
CA ALA A 181 -24.60 12.94 -17.25
C ALA A 181 -24.30 14.41 -16.88
N ILE A 182 -24.00 15.27 -17.86
CA ILE A 182 -23.79 16.70 -17.64
C ILE A 182 -25.08 17.37 -17.12
N CYS A 183 -26.23 17.09 -17.74
CA CYS A 183 -27.51 17.66 -17.32
C CYS A 183 -27.92 17.20 -15.90
N GLU A 184 -27.58 16.01 -15.51
CA GLU A 184 -27.95 15.43 -14.23
C GLU A 184 -26.98 15.88 -13.11
N VAL A 185 -25.68 15.68 -13.30
CA VAL A 185 -24.66 15.94 -12.28
C VAL A 185 -24.09 17.36 -12.39
N GLY A 186 -23.85 17.84 -13.60
CA GLY A 186 -23.32 19.17 -13.90
C GLY A 186 -21.87 19.20 -14.35
N ALA A 187 -21.06 18.19 -13.99
CA ALA A 187 -19.66 18.10 -14.41
C ALA A 187 -19.27 16.64 -14.60
N ILE A 188 -18.44 16.37 -15.60
CA ILE A 188 -17.84 15.06 -15.85
C ILE A 188 -16.31 15.19 -15.72
N TYR A 189 -15.72 14.33 -14.92
CA TYR A 189 -14.27 14.16 -14.80
C TYR A 189 -13.77 13.27 -15.92
N VAL A 190 -12.89 13.77 -16.77
CA VAL A 190 -12.47 13.07 -17.99
C VAL A 190 -10.97 13.05 -18.21
N SER A 191 -10.52 12.10 -19.02
CA SER A 191 -9.20 12.08 -19.62
C SER A 191 -9.27 11.89 -21.14
N ALA A 192 -8.32 12.47 -21.85
CA ALA A 192 -8.19 12.33 -23.29
C ALA A 192 -6.72 12.43 -23.72
N ASN A 193 -6.41 11.87 -24.87
CA ASN A 193 -5.23 12.26 -25.62
C ASN A 193 -5.42 13.67 -26.16
N ILE A 194 -4.42 14.52 -26.04
CA ILE A 194 -4.49 15.89 -26.51
C ILE A 194 -3.43 16.15 -27.60
N HIS A 195 -3.65 17.15 -28.40
CA HIS A 195 -2.88 17.47 -29.61
C HIS A 195 -2.59 18.97 -29.70
N ASP A 196 -1.83 19.40 -30.69
CA ASP A 196 -1.40 20.79 -30.86
C ASP A 196 -2.52 21.83 -30.86
N GLY A 197 -3.72 21.48 -31.31
CA GLY A 197 -4.89 22.36 -31.29
C GLY A 197 -5.23 22.93 -29.91
N TRP A 198 -4.78 22.30 -28.81
CA TRP A 198 -4.97 22.81 -27.45
C TRP A 198 -4.16 24.09 -27.16
N TRP A 199 -3.18 24.42 -27.99
CA TRP A 199 -2.40 25.66 -27.94
C TRP A 199 -2.73 26.63 -29.10
N GLU A 200 -3.51 26.18 -30.07
CA GLU A 200 -3.91 26.91 -31.27
C GLU A 200 -5.38 27.37 -31.24
N LEU A 201 -5.88 27.69 -30.06
CA LEU A 201 -7.29 28.03 -29.84
C LEU A 201 -7.74 29.13 -30.82
N LYS A 202 -8.93 28.98 -31.37
CA LYS A 202 -9.52 29.92 -32.34
C LYS A 202 -10.86 30.41 -31.83
N ASP A 203 -11.06 31.71 -32.02
CA ASP A 203 -12.37 32.30 -31.78
C ASP A 203 -13.40 31.76 -32.76
N ILE A 204 -14.61 31.57 -32.29
CA ILE A 204 -15.72 31.17 -33.14
C ILE A 204 -16.07 32.37 -34.03
N GLU A 205 -15.83 32.26 -35.34
CA GLU A 205 -16.26 33.29 -36.29
C GLU A 205 -17.79 33.37 -36.27
N LYS A 206 -18.32 34.56 -35.94
CA LYS A 206 -19.77 34.85 -35.89
C LYS A 206 -20.56 34.46 -37.16
N ARG A 207 -19.87 34.17 -38.27
CA ARG A 207 -20.45 33.77 -39.56
C ARG A 207 -20.91 32.32 -39.62
N ASP A 208 -20.23 31.45 -38.85
CA ASP A 208 -20.50 30.01 -38.89
C ASP A 208 -21.56 29.58 -37.86
N ILE A 209 -21.93 30.46 -36.93
CA ILE A 209 -22.74 30.10 -35.77
C ILE A 209 -23.78 31.19 -35.47
N LYS A 210 -24.87 31.20 -36.25
CA LYS A 210 -25.95 32.19 -36.08
C LYS A 210 -26.69 32.14 -34.72
N ASP A 211 -26.49 31.09 -33.93
CA ASP A 211 -27.26 30.81 -32.71
C ASP A 211 -26.41 30.72 -31.46
N VAL A 212 -25.12 31.07 -31.49
CA VAL A 212 -24.22 30.89 -30.33
C VAL A 212 -23.57 32.24 -30.00
N ASN A 213 -24.05 32.86 -28.95
CA ASN A 213 -23.49 34.09 -28.40
C ASN A 213 -22.51 33.76 -27.26
N ILE A 214 -21.62 32.75 -27.48
CA ILE A 214 -20.63 32.33 -26.47
C ILE A 214 -19.28 32.87 -26.92
N ASP A 215 -18.64 33.62 -26.02
CA ASP A 215 -17.25 34.07 -26.15
C ASP A 215 -16.29 33.00 -25.56
N VAL A 216 -16.42 31.76 -26.03
CA VAL A 216 -15.56 30.63 -25.65
C VAL A 216 -14.89 30.07 -26.89
N PRO A 217 -13.57 30.08 -27.00
CA PRO A 217 -12.84 29.62 -28.17
C PRO A 217 -13.01 28.11 -28.37
N TYR A 218 -12.77 27.64 -29.59
CA TYR A 218 -12.77 26.21 -29.88
C TYR A 218 -11.34 25.67 -30.07
N ILE A 219 -11.17 24.38 -29.79
CA ILE A 219 -9.95 23.63 -30.01
C ILE A 219 -9.95 23.11 -31.45
N PRO A 220 -9.05 23.58 -32.35
CA PRO A 220 -8.92 23.01 -33.68
C PRO A 220 -8.54 21.54 -33.61
N TYR A 221 -9.24 20.70 -34.36
CA TYR A 221 -8.98 19.26 -34.38
C TYR A 221 -7.66 18.92 -35.11
N HIS A 222 -6.86 18.03 -34.49
CA HIS A 222 -5.69 17.38 -35.09
C HIS A 222 -5.73 15.87 -34.78
N SER A 223 -5.32 15.05 -35.73
CA SER A 223 -5.38 13.57 -35.60
C SER A 223 -4.24 12.95 -34.81
N PHE A 224 -3.14 13.67 -34.58
CA PHE A 224 -1.96 13.13 -33.90
C PHE A 224 -1.84 13.69 -32.48
N PRO A 225 -1.96 12.82 -31.45
CA PRO A 225 -1.81 13.25 -30.08
C PRO A 225 -0.33 13.52 -29.73
N VAL A 226 -0.10 14.50 -28.85
CA VAL A 226 1.21 14.86 -28.28
C VAL A 226 1.37 14.39 -26.83
N GLY A 227 0.30 13.86 -26.22
CA GLY A 227 0.28 13.33 -24.86
C GLY A 227 -1.15 13.16 -24.35
N SER A 228 -1.32 12.91 -23.08
CA SER A 228 -2.63 12.68 -22.45
C SER A 228 -2.83 13.61 -21.25
N HIS A 229 -4.08 14.04 -21.04
CA HIS A 229 -4.45 15.08 -20.09
C HIS A 229 -5.79 14.78 -19.43
N ALA A 230 -5.98 15.22 -18.17
CA ALA A 230 -7.25 15.17 -17.48
C ALA A 230 -7.82 16.58 -17.32
N PHE A 231 -9.12 16.70 -17.54
CA PHE A 231 -9.85 17.97 -17.49
C PHE A 231 -11.32 17.71 -17.13
N VAL A 232 -12.16 18.75 -17.18
CA VAL A 232 -13.56 18.65 -16.81
C VAL A 232 -14.45 19.05 -17.99
N ILE A 233 -15.52 18.31 -18.22
CA ILE A 233 -16.60 18.71 -19.11
C ILE A 233 -17.71 19.29 -18.22
N VAL A 234 -18.06 20.57 -18.44
CA VAL A 234 -19.06 21.30 -17.66
C VAL A 234 -20.30 21.67 -18.45
N GLY A 235 -20.31 21.40 -19.75
CA GLY A 235 -21.44 21.73 -20.59
C GLY A 235 -21.32 21.16 -22.00
N TYR A 236 -22.33 21.44 -22.81
CA TYR A 236 -22.32 21.10 -24.24
C TYR A 236 -23.13 22.07 -25.07
N THR A 237 -22.77 22.13 -26.32
CA THR A 237 -23.49 22.85 -27.39
C THR A 237 -23.78 21.87 -28.54
N ARG A 238 -24.39 22.32 -29.62
CA ARG A 238 -24.53 21.50 -30.82
C ARG A 238 -23.20 21.15 -31.52
N TYR A 239 -22.10 21.85 -31.20
CA TYR A 239 -20.77 21.68 -31.84
C TYR A 239 -19.83 20.80 -31.07
N GLY A 240 -20.00 20.72 -29.75
CA GLY A 240 -19.08 19.99 -28.88
C GLY A 240 -19.35 20.25 -27.42
N PHE A 241 -18.43 19.69 -26.60
CA PHE A 241 -18.44 19.86 -25.17
C PHE A 241 -17.76 21.17 -24.74
N ILE A 242 -18.32 21.83 -23.74
CA ILE A 242 -17.66 22.94 -23.04
C ILE A 242 -16.78 22.33 -21.97
N ILE A 243 -15.48 22.57 -22.08
CA ILE A 243 -14.50 22.04 -21.13
C ILE A 243 -13.94 23.16 -20.23
N GLN A 244 -13.61 22.79 -19.00
CA GLN A 244 -12.82 23.58 -18.09
C GLN A 244 -11.46 22.91 -17.88
N ASN A 245 -10.38 23.64 -18.22
CA ASN A 245 -9.01 23.18 -18.10
C ASN A 245 -8.36 23.69 -16.83
N SER A 246 -7.24 23.10 -16.44
CA SER A 246 -6.42 23.49 -15.28
C SER A 246 -5.08 24.15 -15.68
N TRP A 247 -5.10 24.99 -16.71
CA TRP A 247 -3.92 25.75 -17.19
C TRP A 247 -4.04 27.25 -16.91
N GLY A 248 -4.83 27.62 -15.92
CA GLY A 248 -5.00 28.98 -15.47
C GLY A 248 -5.91 29.83 -16.35
N VAL A 249 -6.12 31.07 -15.93
CA VAL A 249 -7.00 32.04 -16.60
C VAL A 249 -6.51 32.49 -17.96
N GLY A 250 -5.23 32.29 -18.27
CA GLY A 250 -4.61 32.67 -19.54
C GLY A 250 -4.89 31.70 -20.69
N TRP A 251 -5.45 30.52 -20.42
CA TRP A 251 -5.79 29.55 -21.43
C TRP A 251 -7.28 29.66 -21.80
N GLY A 252 -7.60 29.69 -23.09
CA GLY A 252 -8.96 29.85 -23.56
C GLY A 252 -9.64 31.14 -23.09
N ASN A 253 -10.96 31.11 -22.93
CA ASN A 253 -11.65 32.14 -22.17
C ASN A 253 -11.66 31.82 -20.71
N SER A 254 -10.64 32.26 -19.97
CA SER A 254 -10.50 32.04 -18.52
C SER A 254 -10.60 30.56 -18.14
N GLY A 255 -9.83 29.71 -18.83
CA GLY A 255 -9.80 28.27 -18.58
C GLY A 255 -10.83 27.44 -19.33
N PHE A 256 -11.71 28.06 -20.15
CA PHE A 256 -12.77 27.37 -20.88
C PHE A 256 -12.51 27.38 -22.40
N ALA A 257 -12.90 26.26 -23.05
CA ALA A 257 -12.89 26.10 -24.51
C ALA A 257 -13.95 25.08 -24.94
N ILE A 258 -14.22 25.02 -26.25
CA ILE A 258 -15.10 24.01 -26.84
C ILE A 258 -14.27 22.93 -27.50
N LEU A 259 -14.49 21.67 -27.10
CA LEU A 259 -13.94 20.46 -27.69
C LEU A 259 -14.98 19.82 -28.59
N SER A 260 -14.70 19.64 -29.89
CA SER A 260 -15.68 19.06 -30.81
C SER A 260 -16.03 17.62 -30.46
N TYR A 261 -17.24 17.18 -30.78
CA TYR A 261 -17.68 15.78 -30.59
C TYR A 261 -16.79 14.79 -31.35
N LYS A 262 -16.30 15.19 -32.55
CA LYS A 262 -15.40 14.38 -33.34
C LYS A 262 -14.08 14.16 -32.59
N ASP A 263 -13.53 15.22 -32.05
CA ASP A 263 -12.29 15.19 -31.28
C ASP A 263 -12.43 14.27 -30.04
N TRP A 264 -13.51 14.48 -29.28
CA TRP A 264 -13.80 13.65 -28.12
C TRP A 264 -13.93 12.17 -28.46
N LEU A 265 -14.69 11.80 -29.50
CA LEU A 265 -14.88 10.41 -29.88
C LEU A 265 -13.59 9.71 -30.30
N GLU A 266 -12.66 10.46 -30.91
CA GLU A 266 -11.38 9.92 -31.37
C GLU A 266 -10.35 9.85 -30.22
N HIS A 267 -10.27 10.87 -29.38
CA HIS A 267 -9.20 11.05 -28.41
C HIS A 267 -9.62 10.80 -26.95
N GLY A 268 -10.90 10.78 -26.61
CA GLY A 268 -11.41 10.53 -25.26
C GLY A 268 -10.98 9.16 -24.72
N MET A 269 -10.49 9.13 -23.48
CA MET A 269 -10.01 7.91 -22.84
C MET A 269 -10.96 7.41 -21.73
N ASP A 270 -11.30 8.27 -20.77
CA ASP A 270 -12.13 7.92 -19.61
C ASP A 270 -13.09 9.04 -19.26
N ALA A 271 -14.25 8.67 -18.71
CA ALA A 271 -15.27 9.61 -18.26
C ALA A 271 -15.94 9.11 -16.97
N TRP A 272 -16.00 9.97 -15.95
CA TRP A 272 -16.52 9.66 -14.62
C TRP A 272 -17.42 10.76 -14.11
N VAL A 273 -18.53 10.38 -13.47
CA VAL A 273 -19.36 11.27 -12.67
C VAL A 273 -19.29 10.90 -11.21
N ALA A 274 -19.43 11.90 -10.34
CA ALA A 274 -19.34 11.75 -8.90
C ALA A 274 -20.52 12.45 -8.23
N VAL A 275 -20.97 11.85 -7.13
CA VAL A 275 -21.94 12.44 -6.21
C VAL A 275 -21.24 12.67 -4.89
N VAL A 276 -21.25 13.91 -4.42
CA VAL A 276 -20.67 14.28 -3.11
C VAL A 276 -21.44 13.53 -2.02
N GLY A 277 -20.71 12.89 -1.12
CA GLY A 277 -21.26 12.19 0.03
C GLY A 277 -21.71 13.16 1.12
N VAL A 278 -22.46 12.63 2.08
CA VAL A 278 -22.79 13.34 3.31
C VAL A 278 -21.85 12.85 4.40
N PRO A 279 -21.21 13.74 5.17
CA PRO A 279 -20.44 13.33 6.33
C PRO A 279 -21.33 12.52 7.28
N ILE A 280 -20.84 11.40 7.75
CA ILE A 280 -21.53 10.59 8.74
C ILE A 280 -21.09 11.11 10.10
N ASP A 281 -22.02 11.70 10.83
CA ASP A 281 -21.80 12.13 12.21
C ASP A 281 -21.76 10.87 13.10
N ILE A 282 -20.56 10.40 13.34
CA ILE A 282 -20.30 9.32 14.28
C ILE A 282 -19.74 10.01 15.51
N ASP A 283 -20.41 9.85 16.64
CA ASP A 283 -19.98 10.40 17.94
C ASP A 283 -18.69 9.73 18.41
N ILE A 284 -17.56 10.19 17.86
CA ILE A 284 -16.24 9.58 17.98
C ILE A 284 -15.24 10.66 18.38
N SER A 285 -14.39 10.35 19.37
CA SER A 285 -13.31 11.25 19.76
C SER A 285 -12.32 11.51 18.61
N PRO A 286 -11.63 12.66 18.55
CA PRO A 286 -10.62 12.98 17.54
C PRO A 286 -9.56 11.89 17.35
N ASP A 287 -9.20 11.17 18.42
CA ASP A 287 -8.29 10.02 18.37
C ASP A 287 -8.84 8.83 17.57
N THR A 288 -10.15 8.76 17.42
CA THR A 288 -10.86 7.69 16.73
C THR A 288 -11.08 8.02 15.25
N TYR A 289 -11.15 9.30 14.89
CA TYR A 289 -11.23 9.72 13.48
C TYR A 289 -10.01 9.26 12.67
N SER A 290 -8.83 9.32 13.25
CA SER A 290 -7.64 8.74 12.62
C SER A 290 -7.73 7.22 12.43
N ASN A 291 -8.66 6.57 13.12
CA ASN A 291 -8.88 5.11 13.11
C ASN A 291 -10.05 4.69 12.23
N LEU A 292 -10.99 5.59 11.89
CA LEU A 292 -12.20 5.27 11.12
C LEU A 292 -12.02 5.23 9.61
N SER A 293 -11.09 5.99 9.06
CA SER A 293 -10.66 5.80 7.68
C SER A 293 -10.05 4.40 7.47
N LEU A 294 -10.00 3.58 8.52
CA LEU A 294 -9.16 2.41 8.63
C LEU A 294 -9.97 1.31 9.27
N ASN A 295 -10.52 0.43 8.44
CA ASN A 295 -11.12 -0.82 8.89
C ASN A 295 -10.11 -1.64 9.71
N VAL A 296 -10.04 -1.37 11.01
CA VAL A 296 -9.27 -2.19 11.95
C VAL A 296 -10.08 -3.45 12.19
N LYS A 297 -9.73 -4.51 11.52
CA LYS A 297 -10.15 -5.87 11.88
C LYS A 297 -9.04 -6.48 12.74
N CYS A 298 -9.16 -6.40 14.04
CA CYS A 298 -8.60 -7.44 14.89
C CYS A 298 -9.53 -8.65 14.80
N ASN A 299 -9.18 -9.62 13.98
CA ASN A 299 -9.69 -11.00 13.89
C ASN A 299 -11.20 -11.29 14.10
N GLU A 300 -12.08 -10.31 14.03
CA GLU A 300 -13.53 -10.52 14.04
C GLU A 300 -14.17 -9.78 12.86
N VAL A 301 -15.04 -10.48 12.15
CA VAL A 301 -15.94 -9.89 11.16
C VAL A 301 -16.78 -8.84 11.84
N ILE A 302 -16.60 -7.58 11.48
CA ILE A 302 -17.32 -6.45 12.04
C ILE A 302 -18.61 -6.28 11.24
N GLU A 303 -19.72 -6.72 11.80
CA GLU A 303 -21.03 -6.28 11.39
C GLU A 303 -21.46 -5.05 12.21
N GLY A 304 -21.42 -3.87 11.58
CA GLY A 304 -22.07 -2.65 12.05
C GLY A 304 -21.46 -1.94 13.25
N THR A 305 -22.11 -0.87 13.66
CA THR A 305 -21.75 0.09 14.73
C THR A 305 -21.44 -0.49 16.11
N LYS A 306 -21.87 -1.70 16.43
CA LYS A 306 -21.60 -2.35 17.72
C LYS A 306 -20.13 -2.68 17.96
N THR A 307 -19.35 -2.90 16.92
CA THR A 307 -17.96 -3.34 17.01
C THR A 307 -17.00 -2.17 17.14
N ILE A 308 -17.35 -0.99 16.64
CA ILE A 308 -16.61 0.25 16.90
C ILE A 308 -16.57 0.54 18.40
N LYS A 309 -17.69 0.36 19.11
CA LYS A 309 -17.73 0.48 20.58
C LYS A 309 -16.83 -0.54 21.29
N LYS A 310 -16.65 -1.76 20.75
CA LYS A 310 -15.79 -2.79 21.35
C LYS A 310 -14.31 -2.49 21.14
N ALA A 311 -13.92 -1.99 19.97
CA ALA A 311 -12.56 -1.54 19.69
C ALA A 311 -12.13 -0.32 20.55
N LEU A 312 -13.09 0.52 20.97
CA LEU A 312 -12.87 1.69 21.84
C LEU A 312 -12.73 1.31 23.32
N THR A 313 -13.06 0.08 23.72
CA THR A 313 -13.00 -0.35 25.13
C THR A 313 -11.66 -0.96 25.55
N TYR A 314 -10.68 -1.08 24.65
CA TYR A 314 -9.32 -1.45 25.06
C TYR A 314 -8.71 -0.32 25.89
N LYS A 315 -8.70 -0.51 27.21
CA LYS A 315 -8.01 0.37 28.13
C LYS A 315 -6.51 0.12 28.02
N TYR A 316 -5.80 0.94 27.28
CA TYR A 316 -4.37 1.06 27.46
C TYR A 316 -4.13 1.73 28.81
N SER A 317 -3.32 1.13 29.67
CA SER A 317 -2.94 1.72 30.96
C SER A 317 -2.19 3.04 30.74
N ASN A 318 -1.45 3.12 29.64
CA ASN A 318 -0.72 4.31 29.23
C ASN A 318 -1.25 4.83 27.87
N PRO A 319 -1.78 6.08 27.81
CA PRO A 319 -2.23 6.71 26.57
C PRO A 319 -1.15 6.80 25.49
N GLU A 320 0.12 6.83 25.86
CA GLU A 320 1.26 6.88 24.93
C GLU A 320 1.49 5.58 24.16
N LEU A 321 0.87 4.47 24.59
CA LEU A 321 0.93 3.16 23.95
C LEU A 321 -0.28 2.86 23.04
N ARG A 322 -1.15 3.86 22.81
CA ARG A 322 -2.27 3.69 21.88
C ARG A 322 -1.77 3.47 20.45
N PRO A 323 -2.51 2.68 19.65
CA PRO A 323 -2.18 2.47 18.25
C PRO A 323 -2.01 3.79 17.48
N THR A 324 -0.99 3.85 16.66
CA THR A 324 -0.74 5.01 15.78
C THR A 324 -1.75 5.06 14.64
N SER A 325 -1.81 6.19 13.92
CA SER A 325 -2.56 6.27 12.67
C SER A 325 -1.95 5.39 11.57
N GLU A 326 -2.76 5.07 10.56
CA GLU A 326 -2.27 4.33 9.37
C GLU A 326 -1.16 5.09 8.65
N GLU A 327 -1.30 6.40 8.55
CA GLU A 327 -0.27 7.27 7.96
C GLU A 327 1.08 7.10 8.67
N VAL A 328 1.07 7.09 10.01
CA VAL A 328 2.29 6.85 10.80
C VAL A 328 2.81 5.43 10.56
N ALA A 329 1.93 4.44 10.47
CA ALA A 329 2.34 3.07 10.16
C ALA A 329 3.05 2.97 8.79
N TYR A 330 2.51 3.61 7.76
CA TYR A 330 3.16 3.66 6.45
C TYR A 330 4.50 4.42 6.45
N LYS A 331 4.69 5.40 7.33
CA LYS A 331 6.00 6.07 7.50
C LYS A 331 7.09 5.17 8.10
N HIS A 332 6.68 4.08 8.73
CA HIS A 332 7.56 3.04 9.27
C HIS A 332 7.56 1.75 8.45
N THR A 333 6.88 1.72 7.29
CA THR A 333 6.67 0.48 6.54
C THR A 333 7.17 0.61 5.10
N LEU A 334 8.06 -0.29 4.72
CA LEU A 334 8.48 -0.47 3.33
C LEU A 334 7.70 -1.64 2.73
N VAL A 335 6.74 -1.35 1.88
CA VAL A 335 5.96 -2.35 1.14
C VAL A 335 6.71 -2.74 -0.12
N ILE A 336 7.00 -4.03 -0.27
CA ILE A 336 7.77 -4.60 -1.38
C ILE A 336 6.81 -5.31 -2.34
N ASN A 337 6.80 -4.89 -3.61
CA ASN A 337 5.95 -5.48 -4.62
C ASN A 337 6.51 -6.80 -5.19
N ASN A 338 5.78 -7.42 -6.11
CA ASN A 338 6.13 -8.70 -6.73
C ASN A 338 7.46 -8.70 -7.50
N TYR A 339 8.00 -7.55 -7.83
CA TYR A 339 9.29 -7.41 -8.53
C TYR A 339 10.46 -7.10 -7.58
N GLY A 340 10.24 -7.08 -6.26
CA GLY A 340 11.25 -6.71 -5.27
C GLY A 340 11.46 -5.20 -5.12
N ARG A 341 10.55 -4.34 -5.63
CA ARG A 341 10.64 -2.88 -5.55
C ARG A 341 9.79 -2.34 -4.42
N ALA A 342 10.17 -1.18 -3.91
CA ALA A 342 9.31 -0.45 -2.98
C ALA A 342 8.04 0.04 -3.69
N LYS A 343 6.92 0.05 -2.95
CA LYS A 343 5.68 0.72 -3.36
C LYS A 343 5.64 2.16 -2.88
N HIS A 344 4.84 2.97 -3.55
CA HIS A 344 4.51 4.31 -3.09
C HIS A 344 3.44 4.22 -1.99
N THR A 345 3.78 4.58 -0.77
CA THR A 345 2.91 4.43 0.41
C THR A 345 2.73 5.70 1.23
N VAL A 346 3.68 6.64 1.15
CA VAL A 346 3.60 7.89 1.91
C VAL A 346 2.73 8.90 1.18
N ILE A 347 1.56 9.19 1.73
CA ILE A 347 0.48 9.97 1.12
C ILE A 347 0.91 11.35 0.61
N TYR A 348 1.83 12.03 1.30
CA TYR A 348 2.24 13.38 0.94
C TYR A 348 3.40 13.47 -0.05
N THR A 349 3.75 12.37 -0.69
CA THR A 349 4.72 12.38 -1.78
C THR A 349 4.06 11.97 -3.10
N SER A 350 4.66 12.39 -4.20
CA SER A 350 4.21 12.04 -5.55
C SER A 350 5.09 11.00 -6.25
N SER A 351 6.06 10.39 -5.56
CA SER A 351 6.93 9.39 -6.18
C SER A 351 7.36 8.28 -5.22
N VAL A 352 7.61 7.09 -5.79
CA VAL A 352 8.15 5.93 -5.07
C VAL A 352 9.49 6.26 -4.40
N ASP A 353 10.38 6.98 -5.11
CA ASP A 353 11.71 7.31 -4.59
C ASP A 353 11.63 8.23 -3.37
N LYS A 354 10.78 9.27 -3.43
CA LYS A 354 10.54 10.16 -2.28
C LYS A 354 9.91 9.42 -1.12
N SER A 355 8.89 8.58 -1.37
CA SER A 355 8.25 7.74 -0.35
C SER A 355 9.27 6.83 0.32
N THR A 356 10.06 6.11 -0.47
CA THR A 356 11.10 5.20 0.05
C THR A 356 12.18 5.94 0.84
N ARG A 357 12.59 7.12 0.38
CA ARG A 357 13.58 7.95 1.08
C ARG A 357 13.06 8.42 2.44
N ILE A 358 11.82 8.86 2.53
CA ILE A 358 11.21 9.27 3.80
C ILE A 358 11.24 8.13 4.80
N ILE A 359 10.82 6.91 4.39
CA ILE A 359 10.77 5.74 5.26
C ILE A 359 12.17 5.30 5.71
N SER A 360 13.11 5.22 4.77
CA SER A 360 14.41 4.56 4.99
C SER A 360 15.58 5.50 5.31
N TYR A 361 15.35 6.82 5.28
CA TYR A 361 16.39 7.82 5.55
C TYR A 361 15.89 9.01 6.37
N ASP A 362 14.96 9.84 5.84
CA ASP A 362 14.63 11.13 6.44
C ASP A 362 14.02 10.98 7.84
N ASN A 363 13.09 10.03 8.04
CA ASN A 363 12.49 9.77 9.36
C ASN A 363 13.47 9.16 10.34
N ILE A 364 14.35 8.27 9.89
CA ILE A 364 15.40 7.69 10.73
C ILE A 364 16.34 8.80 11.18
N LYS A 365 16.81 9.65 10.26
CA LYS A 365 17.68 10.78 10.54
C LYS A 365 17.06 11.70 11.59
N LYS A 366 15.81 12.11 11.40
CA LYS A 366 15.07 12.94 12.35
C LYS A 366 14.97 12.28 13.74
N TYR A 367 14.73 10.97 13.77
CA TYR A 367 14.73 10.23 15.05
C TYR A 367 16.12 10.23 15.70
N MET A 368 17.19 9.98 14.93
CA MET A 368 18.56 9.98 15.44
C MET A 368 18.99 11.35 15.99
N GLU A 369 18.57 12.43 15.37
CA GLU A 369 18.80 13.79 15.80
C GLU A 369 18.05 14.14 17.12
N SER A 370 16.84 13.58 17.28
CA SER A 370 15.99 13.84 18.45
C SER A 370 16.34 13.04 19.71
N LYS A 371 17.17 11.99 19.59
CA LYS A 371 17.50 11.06 20.67
C LYS A 371 18.92 11.27 21.20
N SER A 372 19.04 11.34 22.52
CA SER A 372 20.30 11.22 23.26
C SER A 372 20.49 9.77 23.75
N GLY A 373 21.73 9.29 23.80
CA GLY A 373 22.09 7.92 24.24
C GLY A 373 22.06 6.89 23.11
N ASP A 374 21.95 5.62 23.49
CA ASP A 374 22.00 4.49 22.55
C ASP A 374 20.87 4.55 21.54
N LYS A 375 21.23 4.42 20.29
CA LYS A 375 20.30 4.48 19.14
C LYS A 375 20.19 3.10 18.53
N ARG A 376 18.95 2.64 18.34
CA ARG A 376 18.66 1.30 17.83
C ARG A 376 17.64 1.35 16.71
N VAL A 377 17.92 0.64 15.64
CA VAL A 377 17.02 0.42 14.51
C VAL A 377 16.67 -1.06 14.46
N VAL A 378 15.39 -1.37 14.25
CA VAL A 378 14.93 -2.72 14.02
C VAL A 378 14.36 -2.81 12.62
N ILE A 379 14.84 -3.76 11.83
CA ILE A 379 14.25 -4.15 10.56
C ILE A 379 13.38 -5.39 10.83
N TYR A 380 12.07 -5.21 10.73
CA TYR A 380 11.10 -6.25 11.00
C TYR A 380 10.48 -6.78 9.70
N ALA A 381 10.98 -7.92 9.22
CA ALA A 381 10.45 -8.59 8.03
C ALA A 381 9.27 -9.48 8.41
N LEU A 382 8.06 -9.12 7.95
CA LEU A 382 6.82 -9.83 8.22
C LEU A 382 6.64 -11.07 7.33
N GLY A 383 5.76 -11.98 7.72
CA GLY A 383 5.72 -13.35 7.22
C GLY A 383 5.16 -13.58 5.81
N GLY A 384 4.51 -12.63 5.18
CA GLY A 384 4.02 -12.74 3.80
C GLY A 384 2.68 -13.48 3.61
N PHE A 385 2.00 -13.91 4.69
CA PHE A 385 0.76 -14.72 4.63
C PHE A 385 -0.52 -13.91 4.83
N LYS A 386 -0.41 -12.63 5.15
CA LYS A 386 -1.54 -11.72 5.39
C LYS A 386 -1.53 -10.61 4.35
N ASP A 387 -2.69 -10.02 4.13
CA ASP A 387 -2.78 -8.86 3.25
C ASP A 387 -2.09 -7.61 3.85
N GLU A 388 -1.85 -6.61 3.03
CA GLU A 388 -1.18 -5.37 3.43
C GLU A 388 -1.93 -4.67 4.57
N LYS A 389 -3.28 -4.68 4.54
CA LYS A 389 -4.11 -3.99 5.54
C LYS A 389 -4.04 -4.66 6.90
N GLU A 390 -4.05 -5.99 6.94
CA GLU A 390 -3.90 -6.75 8.18
C GLU A 390 -2.54 -6.47 8.83
N TYR A 391 -1.48 -6.43 8.01
CA TYR A 391 -0.15 -6.06 8.53
C TYR A 391 -0.09 -4.62 9.00
N ILE A 392 -0.65 -3.67 8.27
CA ILE A 392 -0.69 -2.26 8.69
C ILE A 392 -1.46 -2.11 10.00
N SER A 393 -2.59 -2.79 10.16
CA SER A 393 -3.36 -2.78 11.42
C SER A 393 -2.51 -3.24 12.61
N LYS A 394 -1.73 -4.30 12.42
CA LYS A 394 -0.81 -4.83 13.42
C LYS A 394 0.37 -3.89 13.71
N ILE A 395 0.96 -3.33 12.68
CA ILE A 395 2.09 -2.38 12.79
C ILE A 395 1.69 -1.15 13.59
N ARG A 396 0.47 -0.64 13.42
CA ARG A 396 -0.07 0.50 14.19
C ARG A 396 -0.01 0.25 15.71
N VAL A 397 -0.31 -0.97 16.13
CA VAL A 397 -0.25 -1.38 17.54
C VAL A 397 1.19 -1.53 18.02
N MET A 398 2.09 -2.03 17.16
CA MET A 398 3.49 -2.30 17.54
C MET A 398 4.35 -1.04 17.65
N ILE A 399 4.19 -0.07 16.77
CA ILE A 399 5.06 1.12 16.69
C ILE A 399 5.25 1.81 18.04
N PRO A 400 4.21 2.12 18.85
CA PRO A 400 4.40 2.79 20.13
C PRO A 400 5.33 2.04 21.08
N TYR A 401 5.23 0.72 21.14
CA TYR A 401 6.09 -0.10 22.01
C TYR A 401 7.56 -0.01 21.62
N PHE A 402 7.86 -0.03 20.31
CA PHE A 402 9.23 0.13 19.84
C PHE A 402 9.77 1.54 20.15
N LEU A 403 9.06 2.58 19.72
CA LEU A 403 9.51 3.96 19.86
C LEU A 403 9.68 4.39 21.32
N LYS A 404 8.74 3.99 22.20
CA LYS A 404 8.79 4.32 23.63
C LYS A 404 9.91 3.59 24.37
N ASN A 405 10.29 2.40 23.93
CA ASN A 405 11.45 1.68 24.42
C ASN A 405 12.78 2.05 23.72
N GLY A 406 12.81 3.14 22.94
CA GLY A 406 14.03 3.68 22.34
C GLY A 406 14.53 2.96 21.09
N ILE A 407 13.64 2.27 20.37
CA ILE A 407 13.93 1.52 19.16
C ILE A 407 13.17 2.15 17.98
N TYR A 408 13.83 2.42 16.87
CA TYR A 408 13.18 2.85 15.63
C TYR A 408 12.85 1.63 14.77
N PRO A 409 11.55 1.30 14.56
CA PRO A 409 11.18 0.15 13.76
C PRO A 409 11.00 0.53 12.29
N ILE A 410 11.46 -0.36 11.39
CA ILE A 410 11.13 -0.37 9.97
C ILE A 410 10.54 -1.73 9.66
N PHE A 411 9.27 -1.75 9.30
CA PHE A 411 8.57 -2.96 8.91
C PHE A 411 8.71 -3.20 7.42
N LEU A 412 8.94 -4.44 7.04
CA LEU A 412 8.96 -4.88 5.67
C LEU A 412 7.72 -5.72 5.42
N ILE A 413 6.78 -5.19 4.65
CA ILE A 413 5.64 -5.94 4.13
C ILE A 413 6.02 -6.46 2.75
N TRP A 414 5.88 -7.74 2.62
CA TRP A 414 6.09 -8.44 1.38
C TRP A 414 4.75 -8.98 0.90
N GLN A 415 4.21 -8.42 -0.18
CA GLN A 415 2.94 -8.87 -0.73
C GLN A 415 3.13 -10.20 -1.45
N ASP A 416 2.47 -11.23 -0.95
CA ASP A 416 2.37 -12.51 -1.63
C ASP A 416 1.01 -13.17 -1.36
N SER A 417 0.12 -13.12 -2.35
CA SER A 417 -1.14 -13.85 -2.36
C SER A 417 -1.01 -15.32 -2.77
N TYR A 418 0.21 -15.78 -3.06
CA TYR A 418 0.41 -17.12 -3.61
C TYR A 418 0.19 -18.23 -2.59
N VAL A 419 0.57 -18.01 -1.34
CA VAL A 419 0.34 -19.02 -0.29
C VAL A 419 -1.15 -19.18 -0.01
N GLU A 420 -1.88 -18.09 0.01
CA GLU A 420 -3.34 -18.10 0.11
C GLU A 420 -3.98 -18.84 -1.08
N ALA A 421 -3.49 -18.59 -2.30
CA ALA A 421 -3.95 -19.29 -3.48
C ALA A 421 -3.69 -20.80 -3.41
N ILE A 422 -2.54 -21.23 -2.86
CA ILE A 422 -2.25 -22.66 -2.62
C ILE A 422 -3.24 -23.25 -1.62
N ILE A 423 -3.46 -22.57 -0.50
CA ILE A 423 -4.39 -23.02 0.56
C ILE A 423 -5.81 -23.12 0.00
N ASN A 424 -6.25 -22.13 -0.76
CA ASN A 424 -7.56 -22.14 -1.40
C ASN A 424 -7.69 -23.29 -2.39
N SER A 425 -6.69 -23.54 -3.23
CA SER A 425 -6.68 -24.67 -4.16
C SER A 425 -6.74 -26.04 -3.43
N ILE A 426 -6.07 -26.17 -2.30
CA ILE A 426 -6.15 -27.36 -1.44
C ILE A 426 -7.56 -27.51 -0.84
N ASN A 427 -8.13 -26.40 -0.37
CA ASN A 427 -9.48 -26.40 0.20
C ASN A 427 -10.56 -26.72 -0.85
N ASP A 428 -10.41 -26.22 -2.08
CA ASP A 428 -11.32 -26.49 -3.20
C ASP A 428 -11.31 -27.98 -3.56
N GLU A 429 -10.13 -28.61 -3.59
CA GLU A 429 -9.98 -30.03 -3.97
C GLU A 429 -10.39 -31.00 -2.85
N TYR A 430 -10.12 -30.66 -1.58
CA TYR A 430 -10.28 -31.56 -0.45
C TYR A 430 -11.30 -31.09 0.60
N GLY A 431 -12.01 -29.97 0.34
CA GLY A 431 -12.89 -29.29 1.29
C GLY A 431 -14.03 -30.17 1.83
N ASP A 432 -14.60 -31.04 1.00
CA ASP A 432 -15.75 -31.90 1.34
C ASP A 432 -15.39 -33.20 2.07
N ILE A 433 -14.10 -33.48 2.27
CA ILE A 433 -13.66 -34.70 2.91
C ILE A 433 -13.82 -34.60 4.43
N GLU A 434 -14.66 -35.46 5.00
CA GLU A 434 -14.77 -35.66 6.44
C GLU A 434 -13.71 -36.64 6.96
N ILE A 435 -13.06 -36.28 8.06
CA ILE A 435 -12.02 -37.09 8.71
C ILE A 435 -12.57 -37.57 10.05
N LYS A 436 -12.54 -38.90 10.28
CA LYS A 436 -13.05 -39.54 11.51
C LYS A 436 -11.94 -40.16 12.35
N THR A 437 -10.82 -40.54 11.72
CA THR A 437 -9.71 -41.21 12.38
C THR A 437 -8.37 -40.54 12.14
N HIS A 438 -7.37 -40.86 12.95
CA HIS A 438 -5.99 -40.37 12.77
C HIS A 438 -5.37 -40.88 11.47
N ASP A 439 -5.62 -42.17 11.13
CA ASP A 439 -5.11 -42.79 9.90
C ASP A 439 -5.69 -42.13 8.64
N GLU A 440 -6.98 -41.77 8.66
CA GLU A 440 -7.60 -40.98 7.56
C GLU A 440 -6.99 -39.59 7.43
N ARG A 441 -6.65 -38.92 8.54
CA ARG A 441 -5.96 -37.64 8.54
C ARG A 441 -4.58 -37.75 7.91
N ASP A 442 -3.81 -38.77 8.27
CA ASP A 442 -2.49 -39.01 7.71
C ASP A 442 -2.55 -39.38 6.23
N ALA A 443 -3.54 -40.14 5.80
CA ALA A 443 -3.77 -40.42 4.39
C ALA A 443 -4.12 -39.17 3.61
N LEU A 444 -5.00 -38.31 4.16
CA LEU A 444 -5.35 -37.03 3.55
C LEU A 444 -4.14 -36.09 3.47
N ASN A 445 -3.36 -35.95 4.53
CA ASN A 445 -2.15 -35.15 4.53
C ASN A 445 -1.18 -35.58 3.41
N ARG A 446 -0.95 -36.88 3.24
CA ARG A 446 -0.13 -37.42 2.12
C ARG A 446 -0.73 -37.14 0.75
N ALA A 447 -2.06 -37.22 0.62
CA ALA A 447 -2.74 -36.86 -0.64
C ALA A 447 -2.57 -35.39 -0.98
N ILE A 448 -2.74 -34.50 -0.01
CA ILE A 448 -2.53 -33.06 -0.14
C ILE A 448 -1.08 -32.74 -0.50
N GLU A 449 -0.11 -33.33 0.18
CA GLU A 449 1.33 -33.17 -0.14
C GLU A 449 1.63 -33.58 -1.59
N ASN A 450 1.07 -34.69 -2.05
CA ASN A 450 1.25 -35.16 -3.43
C ASN A 450 0.55 -34.25 -4.45
N TYR A 451 -0.66 -33.76 -4.15
CA TYR A 451 -1.39 -32.82 -4.97
C TYR A 451 -0.62 -31.50 -5.09
N ALA A 452 -0.22 -30.91 -3.96
CA ALA A 452 0.55 -29.69 -3.93
C ALA A 452 1.88 -29.79 -4.68
N ARG A 453 2.50 -30.96 -4.73
CA ARG A 453 3.69 -31.20 -5.55
C ARG A 453 3.42 -31.28 -7.05
N LYS A 454 2.22 -31.70 -7.46
CA LYS A 454 1.83 -31.84 -8.88
C LYS A 454 1.39 -30.52 -9.47
N ILE A 455 0.63 -29.73 -8.73
CA ILE A 455 0.23 -28.40 -9.17
C ILE A 455 1.44 -27.47 -9.14
N SER A 456 1.41 -26.36 -9.85
CA SER A 456 2.53 -25.41 -10.05
C SER A 456 3.09 -24.74 -8.77
N THR A 457 2.85 -25.31 -7.60
CA THR A 457 3.22 -24.76 -6.29
C THR A 457 4.74 -24.61 -6.10
N ARG A 458 5.52 -25.49 -6.73
CA ARG A 458 6.99 -25.36 -6.75
C ARG A 458 7.46 -24.08 -7.46
N ALA A 459 6.77 -23.69 -8.52
CA ALA A 459 7.06 -22.44 -9.22
C ALA A 459 6.81 -21.24 -8.30
N ILE A 460 5.72 -21.29 -7.52
CA ILE A 460 5.34 -20.25 -6.57
C ILE A 460 6.40 -20.07 -5.47
N TRP A 461 6.85 -21.16 -4.83
CA TRP A 461 7.89 -21.06 -3.80
C TRP A 461 9.24 -20.60 -4.35
N SER A 462 9.58 -21.01 -5.58
CA SER A 462 10.76 -20.51 -6.28
C SER A 462 10.67 -19.05 -6.63
N GLU A 463 9.47 -18.56 -6.98
CA GLU A 463 9.19 -17.16 -7.23
C GLU A 463 9.35 -16.29 -5.97
N ILE A 464 8.91 -16.79 -4.81
CA ILE A 464 9.16 -16.16 -3.50
C ILE A 464 10.66 -15.97 -3.26
N LYS A 465 11.47 -17.01 -3.52
CA LYS A 465 12.94 -16.92 -3.42
C LYS A 465 13.54 -15.93 -4.44
N GLU A 466 13.01 -15.89 -5.66
CA GLU A 466 13.46 -14.95 -6.68
C GLU A 466 13.15 -13.49 -6.33
N LYS A 467 11.95 -13.22 -5.83
CA LYS A 467 11.55 -11.87 -5.34
C LYS A 467 12.47 -11.39 -4.23
N SER A 468 12.81 -12.28 -3.28
CA SER A 468 13.78 -11.99 -2.21
C SER A 468 15.11 -11.53 -2.80
N ASN A 469 15.63 -12.23 -3.80
CA ASN A 469 16.87 -11.87 -4.47
C ASN A 469 16.75 -10.53 -5.21
N ASN A 470 15.59 -10.27 -5.85
CA ASN A 470 15.37 -9.02 -6.60
C ASN A 470 15.33 -7.80 -5.67
N ALA A 471 14.77 -7.94 -4.45
CA ALA A 471 14.71 -6.86 -3.47
C ALA A 471 16.09 -6.31 -3.08
N ASN A 472 17.16 -7.09 -3.23
CA ASN A 472 18.54 -6.68 -2.93
C ASN A 472 19.40 -6.34 -4.15
N LYS A 473 18.86 -6.40 -5.36
CA LYS A 473 19.65 -6.07 -6.56
C LYS A 473 19.79 -4.56 -6.73
N LYS A 474 21.02 -4.11 -7.01
CA LYS A 474 21.31 -2.71 -7.38
C LYS A 474 20.55 -2.30 -8.65
N ARG A 475 20.34 -3.23 -9.58
CA ARG A 475 19.60 -3.01 -10.81
C ARG A 475 18.68 -4.20 -11.07
N ILE A 476 17.41 -3.96 -11.04
CA ILE A 476 16.36 -4.81 -11.56
C ILE A 476 15.72 -4.08 -12.73
N PHE A 477 15.02 -4.81 -13.59
CA PHE A 477 14.34 -4.17 -14.69
C PHE A 477 12.92 -3.79 -14.26
N GLY A 478 12.62 -2.52 -14.37
CA GLY A 478 11.27 -1.98 -14.34
C GLY A 478 10.85 -1.53 -15.71
N PHE A 479 9.62 -1.13 -15.87
CA PHE A 479 9.14 -0.49 -17.09
C PHE A 479 8.92 0.97 -16.81
N LYS A 480 9.55 1.82 -17.63
CA LYS A 480 9.26 3.24 -17.70
C LYS A 480 8.71 3.48 -19.09
N GLU A 481 7.42 3.86 -19.18
CA GLU A 481 6.75 4.19 -20.44
C GLU A 481 6.87 3.09 -21.52
N GLY A 482 6.66 1.84 -21.10
CA GLY A 482 6.84 0.70 -22.00
C GLY A 482 8.30 0.34 -22.30
N THR A 483 9.26 1.15 -21.85
CA THR A 483 10.70 0.88 -22.01
C THR A 483 11.26 0.25 -20.74
N ARG A 484 12.05 -0.80 -20.90
CA ARG A 484 12.72 -1.49 -19.81
C ARG A 484 13.83 -0.61 -19.23
N VAL A 485 13.68 -0.14 -17.99
CA VAL A 485 14.67 0.70 -17.30
C VAL A 485 15.25 0.01 -16.07
N PRO A 486 16.52 0.27 -15.73
CA PRO A 486 17.09 -0.24 -14.50
C PRO A 486 16.57 0.56 -13.29
N VAL A 487 16.04 -0.15 -12.30
CA VAL A 487 15.61 0.37 -11.02
C VAL A 487 16.22 -0.45 -9.89
N SER A 488 16.28 0.08 -8.68
CA SER A 488 16.85 -0.62 -7.53
C SER A 488 15.80 -1.40 -6.75
N GLY A 489 16.21 -2.53 -6.18
CA GLY A 489 15.39 -3.28 -5.24
C GLY A 489 15.20 -2.52 -3.92
N ALA A 490 14.08 -2.78 -3.24
CA ALA A 490 13.69 -2.06 -2.03
C ALA A 490 14.71 -2.18 -0.88
N LEU A 491 15.22 -3.40 -0.63
CA LEU A 491 16.24 -3.62 0.41
C LEU A 491 17.61 -3.07 0.02
N TYR A 492 17.93 -3.04 -1.27
CA TYR A 492 19.15 -2.37 -1.72
C TYR A 492 19.12 -0.88 -1.41
N VAL A 493 17.98 -0.21 -1.64
CA VAL A 493 17.79 1.21 -1.32
C VAL A 493 17.83 1.43 0.19
N LEU A 494 17.13 0.60 0.97
CA LEU A 494 17.17 0.64 2.43
C LEU A 494 18.61 0.54 2.96
N THR A 495 19.35 -0.46 2.48
CA THR A 495 20.75 -0.67 2.93
C THR A 495 21.63 0.51 2.57
N ASN A 496 21.47 1.07 1.37
CA ASN A 496 22.22 2.26 0.94
C ASN A 496 21.94 3.47 1.83
N ASN A 497 20.70 3.64 2.25
CA ASN A 497 20.29 4.74 3.12
C ASN A 497 20.78 4.54 4.57
N LEU A 498 20.74 3.31 5.10
CA LEU A 498 21.32 3.00 6.42
C LEU A 498 22.84 3.20 6.42
N GLU A 499 23.53 2.74 5.36
CA GLU A 499 24.98 2.96 5.21
C GLU A 499 25.33 4.45 5.16
N LYS A 500 24.53 5.24 4.43
CA LYS A 500 24.68 6.69 4.34
C LYS A 500 24.54 7.36 5.70
N LEU A 501 23.52 6.99 6.48
CA LEU A 501 23.32 7.50 7.85
C LEU A 501 24.53 7.20 8.76
N GLN A 502 25.13 6.00 8.66
CA GLN A 502 26.28 5.64 9.47
C GLN A 502 27.58 6.28 8.99
N LYS A 503 27.88 6.23 7.69
CA LYS A 503 29.19 6.61 7.15
C LYS A 503 29.29 8.08 6.72
N GLU A 504 28.22 8.66 6.16
CA GLU A 504 28.24 10.04 5.66
C GLU A 504 27.69 11.02 6.70
N ASP A 505 26.56 10.69 7.35
CA ASP A 505 25.95 11.55 8.37
C ASP A 505 26.55 11.32 9.78
N GLY A 506 27.35 10.27 9.97
CA GLY A 506 28.11 10.01 11.20
C GLY A 506 27.26 9.54 12.38
N PHE A 507 26.08 8.99 12.17
CA PHE A 507 25.25 8.45 13.25
C PHE A 507 25.73 7.05 13.66
N GLU A 508 25.98 6.86 14.94
CA GLU A 508 26.21 5.54 15.52
C GLU A 508 24.88 4.95 16.00
N PHE A 509 24.50 3.77 15.51
CA PHE A 509 23.31 3.03 15.92
C PHE A 509 23.44 1.54 15.64
N ASP A 510 22.79 0.74 16.50
CA ASP A 510 22.69 -0.70 16.33
C ASP A 510 21.59 -1.06 15.33
N ILE A 511 21.88 -2.04 14.49
CA ILE A 511 20.89 -2.62 13.58
C ILE A 511 20.52 -4.01 14.10
N ASN A 512 19.23 -4.20 14.40
CA ASN A 512 18.67 -5.47 14.83
C ASN A 512 17.64 -5.95 13.81
N VAL A 513 17.45 -7.25 13.74
CA VAL A 513 16.52 -7.88 12.79
C VAL A 513 15.51 -8.73 13.52
N ILE A 514 14.24 -8.61 13.13
CA ILE A 514 13.19 -9.56 13.45
C ILE A 514 12.65 -10.07 12.12
N ALA A 515 12.58 -11.39 11.92
CA ALA A 515 12.08 -11.95 10.69
C ALA A 515 11.13 -13.13 10.97
N HIS A 516 9.89 -12.98 10.54
CA HIS A 516 8.85 -13.99 10.73
C HIS A 516 8.64 -14.80 9.45
N SER A 517 8.59 -16.11 9.58
CA SER A 517 8.23 -17.05 8.51
C SER A 517 8.95 -16.76 7.17
N ALA A 518 8.25 -16.45 6.09
CA ALA A 518 8.83 -16.10 4.78
C ALA A 518 9.73 -14.85 4.82
N GLY A 519 9.55 -13.94 5.78
CA GLY A 519 10.46 -12.82 6.02
C GLY A 519 11.90 -13.25 6.28
N SER A 520 12.09 -14.45 6.84
CA SER A 520 13.42 -15.04 7.04
C SER A 520 14.17 -15.30 5.73
N GLN A 521 13.46 -15.65 4.64
CA GLN A 521 14.04 -15.79 3.31
C GLN A 521 14.57 -14.45 2.80
N LEU A 522 13.76 -13.39 2.95
CA LEU A 522 14.14 -12.04 2.52
C LEU A 522 15.43 -11.56 3.19
N ILE A 523 15.57 -11.83 4.48
CA ILE A 523 16.75 -11.43 5.26
C ILE A 523 17.94 -12.33 4.96
N ALA A 524 17.80 -13.63 5.18
CA ALA A 524 18.92 -14.54 5.23
C ALA A 524 19.53 -14.85 3.85
N THR A 525 18.70 -15.05 2.81
CA THR A 525 19.23 -15.49 1.50
C THR A 525 19.84 -14.37 0.66
N SER A 526 19.46 -13.12 0.93
CA SER A 526 19.91 -12.02 0.08
C SER A 526 20.46 -10.82 0.84
N TRP A 527 19.81 -10.36 1.93
CA TRP A 527 20.21 -9.13 2.62
C TRP A 527 21.50 -9.26 3.40
N LEU A 528 21.72 -10.39 4.10
CA LEU A 528 23.00 -10.65 4.82
C LEU A 528 24.21 -10.55 3.90
N LYS A 529 24.10 -11.02 2.67
CA LYS A 529 25.16 -10.92 1.66
C LYS A 529 25.45 -9.47 1.26
N GLU A 530 24.43 -8.63 1.19
CA GLU A 530 24.62 -7.21 0.88
C GLU A 530 25.25 -6.46 2.04
N LEU A 531 24.84 -6.73 3.28
CA LEU A 531 25.50 -6.19 4.47
C LEU A 531 26.99 -6.57 4.53
N ALA A 532 27.31 -7.84 4.24
CA ALA A 532 28.69 -8.31 4.19
C ALA A 532 29.53 -7.55 3.17
N LYS A 533 29.02 -7.28 1.98
CA LYS A 533 29.72 -6.50 0.95
C LYS A 533 30.02 -5.06 1.37
N ARG A 534 29.18 -4.48 2.22
CA ARG A 534 29.31 -3.09 2.69
C ARG A 534 30.06 -2.97 4.02
N GLY A 535 30.42 -4.10 4.64
CA GLY A 535 31.04 -4.14 5.95
C GLY A 535 30.11 -3.65 7.08
N MET A 536 28.80 -3.76 6.89
CA MET A 536 27.80 -3.43 7.90
C MET A 536 27.57 -4.61 8.84
N ARG A 537 27.25 -4.32 10.10
CA ARG A 537 27.04 -5.33 11.14
C ARG A 537 25.62 -5.32 11.65
N LEU A 538 25.15 -6.48 12.10
CA LEU A 538 23.94 -6.66 12.88
C LEU A 538 24.29 -6.91 14.34
N ASN A 539 23.55 -6.30 15.24
CA ASN A 539 23.67 -6.52 16.67
C ASN A 539 22.94 -7.78 17.13
N SER A 540 21.76 -8.05 16.54
CA SER A 540 21.01 -9.29 16.76
C SER A 540 20.11 -9.65 15.57
N MET A 541 19.79 -10.95 15.46
CA MET A 541 18.84 -11.49 14.47
C MET A 541 17.89 -12.47 15.13
N HIS A 542 16.62 -12.11 15.22
CA HIS A 542 15.54 -12.91 15.80
C HIS A 542 14.67 -13.50 14.70
N LEU A 543 14.63 -14.83 14.60
CA LEU A 543 13.92 -15.57 13.56
C LEU A 543 12.72 -16.31 14.18
N LEU A 544 11.51 -15.98 13.77
CA LEU A 544 10.26 -16.57 14.26
C LEU A 544 9.73 -17.53 13.22
N SER A 545 9.67 -18.82 13.55
CA SER A 545 9.26 -19.91 12.62
C SER A 545 9.87 -19.76 11.22
N PRO A 546 11.21 -19.66 11.10
CA PRO A 546 11.85 -19.35 9.84
C PRO A 546 11.63 -20.45 8.79
N THR A 547 11.30 -20.04 7.57
CA THR A 547 11.11 -20.95 6.41
C THR A 547 12.38 -21.25 5.63
N ILE A 548 13.51 -20.69 6.05
CA ILE A 548 14.80 -20.89 5.38
C ILE A 548 15.25 -22.36 5.52
N SER A 549 15.76 -22.93 4.43
CA SER A 549 16.30 -24.28 4.46
C SER A 549 17.64 -24.36 5.19
N ILE A 550 17.93 -25.50 5.82
CA ILE A 550 19.25 -25.74 6.47
C ILE A 550 20.39 -25.64 5.45
N GLN A 551 20.14 -26.02 4.21
CA GLN A 551 21.11 -25.84 3.13
C GLN A 551 21.43 -24.33 2.92
N ASP A 552 20.40 -23.50 2.84
CA ASP A 552 20.56 -22.05 2.68
C ASP A 552 21.24 -21.42 3.91
N CYS A 553 20.95 -21.92 5.14
CA CYS A 553 21.67 -21.51 6.34
C CYS A 553 23.18 -21.80 6.25
N ASN A 554 23.54 -23.00 5.77
CA ASN A 554 24.94 -23.39 5.55
C ASN A 554 25.65 -22.57 4.45
N ILE A 555 24.90 -21.87 3.61
CA ILE A 555 25.43 -21.00 2.56
C ILE A 555 25.48 -19.56 3.04
N TYR A 556 24.32 -19.00 3.37
CA TYR A 556 24.14 -17.56 3.55
C TYR A 556 24.42 -17.06 4.96
N ILE A 557 23.89 -17.75 6.00
CA ILE A 557 24.16 -17.35 7.40
C ILE A 557 25.63 -17.64 7.74
N LYS A 558 26.15 -18.80 7.33
CA LYS A 558 27.57 -19.10 7.45
C LYS A 558 28.44 -18.00 6.83
N TYR A 559 28.15 -17.61 5.58
CA TYR A 559 28.90 -16.55 4.90
C TYR A 559 28.85 -15.22 5.67
N ALA A 560 27.69 -14.85 6.22
CA ALA A 560 27.54 -13.64 6.99
C ALA A 560 28.39 -13.66 8.28
N ILE A 561 28.43 -14.79 8.96
CA ILE A 561 29.30 -14.98 10.15
C ILE A 561 30.77 -14.89 9.77
N GLU A 562 31.22 -15.58 8.72
CA GLU A 562 32.60 -15.53 8.24
C GLU A 562 33.03 -14.12 7.77
N LYS A 563 32.06 -13.27 7.39
CA LYS A 563 32.28 -11.86 7.05
C LYS A 563 32.04 -10.89 8.21
N SER A 564 31.87 -11.41 9.42
CA SER A 564 31.65 -10.62 10.65
C SER A 564 30.45 -9.67 10.57
N VAL A 565 29.40 -10.06 9.84
CA VAL A 565 28.11 -9.34 9.84
C VAL A 565 27.42 -9.52 11.19
N LEU A 566 27.47 -10.73 11.76
CA LEU A 566 26.95 -11.08 13.09
C LEU A 566 27.71 -12.32 13.60
N LYS A 567 27.59 -12.61 14.91
CA LYS A 567 28.05 -13.85 15.51
C LYS A 567 26.93 -14.87 15.58
N MET A 568 27.26 -16.15 15.83
CA MET A 568 26.25 -17.18 16.04
C MET A 568 25.42 -16.91 17.30
N SER A 569 26.06 -16.43 18.37
CA SER A 569 25.41 -16.03 19.62
C SER A 569 24.42 -14.85 19.48
N ASP A 570 24.50 -14.09 18.39
CA ASP A 570 23.56 -13.00 18.12
C ASP A 570 22.29 -13.48 17.39
N ILE A 571 22.19 -14.79 17.09
CA ILE A 571 21.06 -15.41 16.40
C ILE A 571 20.12 -16.07 17.42
N TYR A 572 18.87 -15.71 17.35
CA TYR A 572 17.76 -16.19 18.19
C TYR A 572 16.70 -16.82 17.32
N ILE A 573 16.37 -18.10 17.55
CA ILE A 573 15.41 -18.85 16.74
C ILE A 573 14.26 -19.28 17.64
N TYR A 574 13.05 -18.85 17.30
CA TYR A 574 11.82 -19.18 17.99
C TYR A 574 11.02 -20.15 17.11
N MET A 575 10.77 -21.35 17.62
CA MET A 575 10.12 -22.44 16.91
C MET A 575 8.94 -22.98 17.73
N LEU A 576 7.97 -23.55 17.07
CA LEU A 576 6.96 -24.35 17.74
C LEU A 576 7.53 -25.72 18.08
N ASP A 577 7.09 -26.26 19.24
CA ASP A 577 7.30 -27.64 19.58
C ASP A 577 6.69 -28.56 18.49
N ARG A 578 7.31 -29.73 18.27
CA ARG A 578 6.91 -30.70 17.24
C ARG A 578 5.44 -31.09 17.34
N ASP A 579 4.94 -31.31 18.56
CA ASP A 579 3.56 -31.73 18.77
C ASP A 579 2.57 -30.62 18.35
N ILE A 580 2.94 -29.37 18.56
CA ILE A 580 2.13 -28.22 18.13
C ILE A 580 2.15 -28.14 16.61
N GLU A 581 3.32 -28.24 15.98
CA GLU A 581 3.48 -28.23 14.51
C GLU A 581 2.64 -29.34 13.84
N LEU A 582 2.66 -30.55 14.39
CA LEU A 582 1.90 -31.70 13.88
C LEU A 582 0.40 -31.65 14.18
N SER A 583 0.00 -30.84 15.16
CA SER A 583 -1.42 -30.63 15.51
C SER A 583 -1.99 -29.32 14.97
N ASP A 584 -1.19 -28.54 14.28
CA ASP A 584 -1.61 -27.31 13.59
C ASP A 584 -2.43 -27.67 12.33
N ASN A 585 -3.00 -26.71 11.67
CA ASN A 585 -3.69 -26.90 10.41
C ASN A 585 -3.57 -25.67 9.51
N VAL A 586 -3.54 -25.95 8.21
CA VAL A 586 -3.55 -24.93 7.16
C VAL A 586 -4.66 -25.32 6.18
N GLY A 587 -5.84 -24.77 6.38
CA GLY A 587 -7.03 -25.23 5.68
C GLY A 587 -7.32 -26.69 6.01
N LYS A 588 -7.42 -27.56 5.01
CA LYS A 588 -7.63 -29.03 5.17
C LYS A 588 -6.34 -29.81 5.45
N TYR A 589 -5.19 -29.21 5.28
CA TYR A 589 -3.92 -29.83 5.64
C TYR A 589 -3.76 -29.85 7.16
N GLY A 590 -3.69 -31.03 7.75
CA GLY A 590 -3.71 -31.25 9.20
C GLY A 590 -2.33 -31.17 9.85
N LYS A 591 -1.41 -30.37 9.31
CA LYS A 591 -0.11 -30.03 9.90
C LYS A 591 0.18 -28.56 9.61
N SER A 592 1.24 -28.03 10.18
CA SER A 592 1.63 -26.63 9.99
C SER A 592 2.06 -26.29 8.54
N ILE A 593 2.07 -25.00 8.24
CA ILE A 593 2.56 -24.50 6.94
C ILE A 593 4.03 -24.86 6.70
N LEU A 594 4.86 -24.94 7.73
CA LEU A 594 6.27 -25.32 7.59
C LEU A 594 6.41 -26.77 7.11
N TYR A 595 5.56 -27.69 7.60
CA TYR A 595 5.52 -29.04 7.09
C TYR A 595 5.07 -29.10 5.62
N LEU A 596 4.08 -28.29 5.22
CA LEU A 596 3.64 -28.23 3.83
C LEU A 596 4.78 -27.69 2.92
N ILE A 597 5.48 -26.66 3.35
CA ILE A 597 6.66 -26.12 2.61
C ILE A 597 7.74 -27.20 2.50
N SER A 598 8.12 -27.82 3.60
CA SER A 598 9.14 -28.85 3.66
C SER A 598 8.85 -30.02 2.73
N ARG A 599 7.59 -30.51 2.74
CA ARG A 599 7.20 -31.75 2.09
C ARG A 599 6.71 -31.58 0.66
N ALA A 600 6.14 -30.43 0.31
CA ALA A 600 5.47 -30.23 -0.96
C ALA A 600 5.94 -29.03 -1.78
N LEU A 601 6.25 -27.90 -1.15
CA LEU A 601 6.44 -26.65 -1.87
C LEU A 601 7.91 -26.35 -2.21
N ASP A 602 8.87 -26.80 -1.41
CA ASP A 602 10.29 -26.57 -1.70
C ASP A 602 10.81 -27.53 -2.81
N HIS A 603 11.98 -27.19 -3.33
CA HIS A 603 12.61 -27.91 -4.45
C HIS A 603 12.84 -29.40 -4.14
N LEU A 604 13.33 -29.70 -2.95
CA LEU A 604 13.51 -31.07 -2.49
C LEU A 604 12.30 -31.54 -1.68
N HIS A 605 12.02 -32.85 -1.73
CA HIS A 605 11.05 -33.46 -0.86
C HIS A 605 11.59 -33.56 0.56
N LYS A 606 10.81 -33.18 1.57
CA LYS A 606 11.21 -33.16 2.97
C LYS A 606 12.45 -32.29 3.22
N THR A 607 12.46 -31.08 2.65
CA THR A 607 13.55 -30.12 2.87
C THR A 607 13.65 -29.77 4.36
N PRO A 608 14.81 -29.96 5.00
CA PRO A 608 15.00 -29.53 6.38
C PRO A 608 14.91 -28.00 6.45
N LEU A 609 13.93 -27.48 7.21
CA LEU A 609 13.74 -26.04 7.44
C LEU A 609 14.23 -25.66 8.83
N LEU A 610 14.85 -24.49 8.95
CA LEU A 610 15.41 -23.98 10.20
C LEU A 610 14.34 -23.85 11.31
N GLY A 611 13.08 -23.56 10.95
CA GLY A 611 11.99 -23.39 11.89
C GLY A 611 11.29 -24.69 12.33
N LEU A 612 11.66 -25.85 11.81
CA LEU A 612 11.14 -27.16 12.22
C LEU A 612 12.07 -27.82 13.23
N GLN A 613 11.52 -28.28 14.36
CA GLN A 613 12.26 -29.02 15.38
C GLN A 613 12.93 -30.28 14.80
N ASP A 614 12.29 -30.98 13.86
CA ASP A 614 12.85 -32.13 13.16
C ASP A 614 14.19 -31.84 12.46
N SER A 615 14.45 -30.60 12.07
CA SER A 615 15.72 -30.19 11.43
C SER A 615 16.89 -30.05 12.42
N TRP A 616 16.62 -30.17 13.72
CA TRP A 616 17.60 -30.11 14.79
C TRP A 616 17.91 -31.49 15.39
N ILE A 617 17.25 -32.53 14.91
CA ILE A 617 17.47 -33.92 15.33
C ILE A 617 18.50 -34.55 14.37
N ILE A 618 19.62 -35.00 14.94
CA ILE A 618 20.72 -35.61 14.16
C ILE A 618 20.43 -37.07 13.86
N GLU A 619 19.73 -37.74 14.75
CA GLU A 619 19.44 -39.18 14.64
C GLU A 619 18.18 -39.44 13.82
N ASN A 620 18.34 -40.26 12.80
CA ASN A 620 17.29 -40.50 11.80
C ASN A 620 16.09 -41.31 12.37
N THR A 621 16.32 -42.04 13.46
CA THR A 621 15.33 -42.89 14.12
C THR A 621 14.31 -42.11 14.97
N GLU A 622 14.63 -40.89 15.36
CA GLU A 622 13.76 -40.06 16.21
C GLU A 622 12.77 -39.21 15.39
N ARG A 623 12.77 -39.36 14.07
CA ARG A 623 11.92 -38.56 13.18
C ARG A 623 10.63 -39.25 12.87
N GLU A 624 9.56 -38.46 12.72
CA GLU A 624 8.21 -38.93 12.48
C GLU A 624 8.10 -39.97 11.35
N ASP A 625 8.80 -39.77 10.24
CA ASP A 625 8.76 -40.62 9.05
C ASP A 625 10.15 -41.09 8.58
N GLY A 626 11.10 -41.01 9.47
CA GLY A 626 12.37 -41.70 9.41
C GLY A 626 13.34 -41.25 8.35
N VAL A 627 13.09 -40.15 7.53
CA VAL A 627 13.95 -40.02 6.38
C VAL A 627 14.19 -38.57 5.90
N PHE A 628 15.31 -37.99 6.31
CA PHE A 628 16.10 -37.19 5.37
C PHE A 628 17.01 -38.13 4.54
N ASN A 629 17.19 -37.83 3.26
CA ASN A 629 18.22 -38.52 2.49
C ASN A 629 19.61 -38.19 3.03
N THR A 630 20.61 -38.97 2.63
CA THR A 630 22.00 -38.82 3.13
C THR A 630 22.53 -37.38 2.94
N GLN A 631 22.20 -36.73 1.84
CA GLN A 631 22.66 -35.38 1.55
C GLN A 631 22.02 -34.36 2.51
N GLN A 632 20.72 -34.45 2.74
CA GLN A 632 19.97 -33.60 3.67
C GLN A 632 20.46 -33.79 5.10
N LEU A 633 20.68 -35.03 5.52
CA LEU A 633 21.22 -35.34 6.84
C LEU A 633 22.63 -34.78 7.04
N ASN A 634 23.46 -34.83 6.02
CA ASN A 634 24.79 -34.20 6.07
C ASN A 634 24.71 -32.67 6.21
N GLN A 635 23.74 -32.02 5.57
CA GLN A 635 23.51 -30.59 5.74
C GLN A 635 23.04 -30.26 7.16
N VAL A 636 22.12 -31.05 7.73
CA VAL A 636 21.65 -30.91 9.11
C VAL A 636 22.83 -31.06 10.09
N LYS A 637 23.64 -32.12 9.97
CA LYS A 637 24.83 -32.33 10.82
C LYS A 637 25.83 -31.17 10.75
N LYS A 638 26.10 -30.65 9.54
CA LYS A 638 26.98 -29.48 9.37
C LYS A 638 26.45 -28.23 10.06
N TRP A 639 25.13 -27.99 9.92
CA TRP A 639 24.51 -26.86 10.58
C TRP A 639 24.51 -27.00 12.10
N PHE A 640 24.09 -28.16 12.61
CA PHE A 640 24.02 -28.46 14.03
C PHE A 640 25.39 -28.29 14.70
N ASN A 641 26.46 -28.84 14.12
CA ASN A 641 27.80 -28.70 14.64
C ASN A 641 28.26 -27.23 14.71
N ARG A 642 27.83 -26.40 13.77
CA ARG A 642 28.15 -24.96 13.79
C ARG A 642 27.30 -24.21 14.79
N ALA A 643 26.01 -24.52 14.86
CA ALA A 643 25.05 -23.73 15.63
C ALA A 643 25.05 -24.08 17.13
N ILE A 644 25.41 -25.32 17.49
CA ILE A 644 25.27 -25.86 18.85
C ILE A 644 26.60 -26.38 19.42
N ASN A 645 27.43 -27.02 18.59
CA ASN A 645 28.67 -27.68 19.04
C ASN A 645 29.91 -26.81 18.78
N SER A 646 29.79 -25.49 18.70
CA SER A 646 30.89 -24.53 18.60
C SER A 646 31.03 -23.73 19.89
N ASP A 647 32.12 -22.97 20.03
CA ASP A 647 32.31 -22.05 21.16
C ASP A 647 31.33 -20.85 21.09
N ASP A 648 30.77 -20.56 19.93
CA ASP A 648 29.80 -19.49 19.67
C ASP A 648 28.50 -20.15 19.18
N ILE A 649 27.51 -20.30 20.08
CA ILE A 649 26.27 -21.06 19.85
C ILE A 649 25.08 -20.14 19.61
N CYS A 650 24.12 -20.58 18.80
CA CYS A 650 22.85 -19.87 18.62
C CYS A 650 21.85 -20.14 19.75
N ASN A 651 20.92 -19.22 19.92
CA ASN A 651 19.88 -19.31 20.97
C ASN A 651 18.60 -19.92 20.38
N LEU A 652 18.18 -21.06 20.94
CA LEU A 652 16.97 -21.77 20.50
C LEU A 652 15.86 -21.70 21.55
N TYR A 653 14.67 -21.37 21.10
CA TYR A 653 13.47 -21.30 21.93
C TYR A 653 12.36 -22.13 21.30
N PHE A 654 11.93 -23.20 22.00
CA PHE A 654 10.84 -24.04 21.62
C PHE A 654 9.59 -23.60 22.36
N MET A 655 8.56 -23.17 21.60
CA MET A 655 7.28 -22.77 22.15
C MET A 655 6.42 -23.98 22.44
N THR A 656 6.02 -24.15 23.67
CA THR A 656 5.33 -25.32 24.20
C THR A 656 3.82 -25.11 24.35
N LYS A 657 3.10 -26.16 24.78
CA LYS A 657 1.68 -26.06 25.14
C LYS A 657 1.42 -25.09 26.30
N GLU A 658 2.37 -24.91 27.20
CA GLU A 658 2.27 -23.97 28.32
C GLU A 658 2.31 -22.52 27.81
N ASP A 659 3.17 -22.24 26.82
CA ASP A 659 3.23 -20.92 26.17
C ASP A 659 1.93 -20.58 25.44
N ASN A 660 1.25 -21.60 24.89
CA ASN A 660 -0.07 -21.43 24.29
C ASN A 660 -1.13 -20.99 25.33
N ILE A 661 -1.05 -21.51 26.55
CA ILE A 661 -1.94 -21.10 27.65
C ILE A 661 -1.65 -19.64 28.03
N GLN A 662 -0.38 -19.24 28.09
CA GLN A 662 0.00 -17.86 28.35
C GLN A 662 -0.48 -16.92 27.24
N LEU A 663 -0.36 -17.32 25.97
CA LEU A 663 -0.87 -16.54 24.84
C LEU A 663 -2.38 -16.32 24.93
N LYS A 664 -3.16 -17.37 25.25
CA LYS A 664 -4.61 -17.28 25.46
C LYS A 664 -4.97 -16.31 26.56
N ARG A 665 -4.27 -16.35 27.68
CA ARG A 665 -4.50 -15.46 28.82
C ARG A 665 -4.15 -14.00 28.46
N SER A 666 -3.03 -13.77 27.76
CA SER A 666 -2.60 -12.42 27.39
C SER A 666 -3.53 -11.75 26.38
N LEU A 667 -4.14 -12.52 25.48
CA LEU A 667 -5.09 -12.04 24.50
C LEU A 667 -6.55 -12.08 24.99
N ASN A 668 -6.78 -12.58 26.20
CA ASN A 668 -8.11 -12.79 26.78
C ASN A 668 -9.08 -13.51 25.80
N ASN A 669 -8.55 -14.46 25.06
CA ASN A 669 -9.25 -15.18 24.01
C ASN A 669 -8.91 -16.66 24.04
N ASP A 670 -9.86 -17.49 24.47
CA ASP A 670 -9.72 -18.94 24.58
C ASP A 670 -9.62 -19.66 23.22
N PHE A 671 -10.00 -18.98 22.14
CA PHE A 671 -9.99 -19.57 20.79
C PHE A 671 -8.64 -19.39 20.06
N VAL A 672 -7.73 -18.56 20.59
CA VAL A 672 -6.41 -18.38 19.98
C VAL A 672 -5.57 -19.61 20.23
N LYS A 673 -5.09 -20.22 19.16
CA LYS A 673 -4.13 -21.33 19.19
C LYS A 673 -2.78 -20.85 18.70
N LEU A 674 -1.73 -21.22 19.41
CA LEU A 674 -0.36 -20.95 18.97
C LEU A 674 -0.11 -21.67 17.65
N SER A 675 0.29 -20.92 16.63
CA SER A 675 0.56 -21.40 15.27
C SER A 675 1.68 -20.60 14.64
N ASN A 676 2.26 -21.10 13.56
CA ASN A 676 3.27 -20.37 12.80
C ASN A 676 2.78 -19.00 12.29
N GLN A 677 1.47 -18.85 12.07
CA GLN A 677 0.88 -17.61 11.55
C GLN A 677 0.75 -16.50 12.59
N ASN A 678 0.76 -16.83 13.89
CA ASN A 678 0.55 -15.87 14.97
C ASN A 678 1.69 -15.75 15.99
N LEU A 679 2.84 -16.40 15.76
CA LEU A 679 4.00 -16.25 16.62
C LEU A 679 4.43 -14.79 16.78
N ASP A 680 4.33 -14.00 15.73
CA ASP A 680 4.64 -12.58 15.70
C ASP A 680 3.59 -11.70 16.41
N SER A 681 2.50 -12.32 16.91
CA SER A 681 1.49 -11.68 17.78
C SER A 681 1.65 -12.08 19.24
N SER A 682 2.65 -12.89 19.57
CA SER A 682 2.91 -13.31 20.95
C SER A 682 3.56 -12.17 21.73
N ILE A 683 2.85 -11.66 22.75
CA ILE A 683 3.39 -10.67 23.70
C ILE A 683 4.68 -11.18 24.34
N PHE A 684 4.69 -12.45 24.75
CA PHE A 684 5.85 -13.09 25.38
C PHE A 684 7.09 -13.05 24.48
N ILE A 685 6.95 -13.39 23.19
CA ILE A 685 8.08 -13.38 22.25
C ILE A 685 8.55 -11.95 21.99
N LEU A 686 7.63 -11.02 21.69
CA LEU A 686 8.02 -9.65 21.38
C LEU A 686 8.61 -8.94 22.60
N ASP A 687 8.05 -9.15 23.80
CA ASP A 687 8.58 -8.63 25.05
C ASP A 687 10.05 -9.10 25.27
N ARG A 688 10.30 -10.39 25.09
CA ARG A 688 11.63 -10.99 25.20
C ARG A 688 12.62 -10.42 24.19
N ILE A 689 12.19 -10.22 22.95
CA ILE A 689 13.01 -9.61 21.89
C ILE A 689 13.33 -8.15 22.23
N LEU A 690 12.32 -7.36 22.61
CA LEU A 690 12.53 -5.96 22.96
C LEU A 690 13.45 -5.81 24.20
N LYS A 691 13.28 -6.65 25.21
CA LYS A 691 14.17 -6.70 26.37
C LYS A 691 15.61 -6.93 25.96
N TYR A 692 15.86 -7.93 25.12
CA TYR A 692 17.20 -8.19 24.62
C TYR A 692 17.78 -6.99 23.85
N ILE A 693 17.03 -6.44 22.90
CA ILE A 693 17.48 -5.31 22.10
C ILE A 693 17.78 -4.08 22.96
N THR A 694 17.03 -3.85 24.04
CA THR A 694 17.18 -2.65 24.89
C THR A 694 18.22 -2.80 25.98
N THR A 695 18.34 -3.99 26.58
CA THR A 695 19.16 -4.22 27.79
C THR A 695 20.32 -5.19 27.59
N GLY A 696 20.38 -5.88 26.43
CA GLY A 696 21.33 -6.96 26.19
C GLY A 696 20.98 -8.29 26.87
N SER A 697 19.84 -8.37 27.58
CA SER A 697 19.37 -9.56 28.28
C SER A 697 17.88 -9.78 28.08
N VAL A 698 17.49 -11.03 27.95
CA VAL A 698 16.06 -11.43 27.88
C VAL A 698 15.31 -11.30 29.22
N ASP A 699 16.05 -11.20 30.31
CA ASP A 699 15.54 -11.02 31.67
C ASP A 699 15.53 -9.55 32.11
N GLY A 700 15.89 -8.63 31.22
CA GLY A 700 15.82 -7.19 31.44
C GLY A 700 14.41 -6.69 31.61
N GLU A 701 14.26 -5.44 32.05
CA GLU A 701 12.95 -4.79 32.16
C GLU A 701 12.74 -3.76 31.06
N LEU A 702 11.55 -3.77 30.46
CA LEU A 702 11.13 -2.73 29.51
C LEU A 702 10.61 -1.51 30.28
N LYS A 703 11.00 -0.32 29.84
CA LYS A 703 10.41 0.92 30.36
C LYS A 703 8.90 1.00 30.08
N TYR A 704 8.48 0.46 28.96
CA TYR A 704 7.08 0.36 28.53
C TYR A 704 6.77 -1.08 28.18
N PRO A 705 6.27 -1.89 29.12
CA PRO A 705 5.90 -3.29 28.89
C PRO A 705 4.81 -3.42 27.83
N ILE A 706 4.81 -4.55 27.12
CA ILE A 706 3.81 -4.83 26.10
C ILE A 706 2.52 -5.29 26.78
N GLU A 707 1.45 -4.53 26.62
CA GLU A 707 0.16 -4.83 27.23
C GLU A 707 -0.81 -5.51 26.25
N ASN A 708 -0.72 -5.13 24.96
CA ASN A 708 -1.62 -5.63 23.93
C ASN A 708 -0.95 -5.53 22.55
N LEU A 709 -1.22 -6.52 21.69
CA LEU A 709 -0.76 -6.57 20.30
C LEU A 709 -1.92 -6.72 19.30
N CYS A 710 -3.17 -6.61 19.76
CA CYS A 710 -4.39 -6.70 18.94
C CYS A 710 -5.12 -5.37 18.88
#